data_2c5aa0aff90bc959c7cf88d0ba379731
#
_entry.id   2c5aa0aff90bc959c7cf88d0ba379731
#
_cell.length_a   1.000
_cell.length_b   1.000
_cell.length_c   1.000
_cell.angle_alpha   90.00
_cell.angle_beta   90.00
_cell.angle_gamma   90.00
#
_symmetry.space_group_name_H-M   'P 1'
#
loop_
_entity.id
_entity.type
_entity.pdbx_description
1 polymer ?
#
loop_
_entity_poly.entity_id
_entity_poly.type
_entity_poly.pdbx_seq_one_letter_code
_entity_poly.pdbx_strand_id
1 'polypeptide(L)'
;MLFRSVIHVASRVVSKQALSLLCEHSDVMATRQTGWAIMSSHCVQEAHDLALVAHLSAITTSIPFLHFFDGWRISHEVNSINRIPCEEVAKIYPYEAANDFRKRALNPNHPYQRGIAQSQDIYMQNCVVAQPFYDAAPDKVQAAMDKVASITGRQYHLFDYTGAKDADRVIVVMGAGTTVEETVNYLNKQGEKVGVVKVHLFRPFSRKHFDAAIPKTCKSICVLDRCREDGAPGEPLYLDVVATMNQLKRNATIVGGQIGLGGKDFTPAMVKACFDNLNKPEPKNRFVIGVNDDVCHTSLPYGAPLPTLPEDVKQCIFWGYGSDGTVGSTHDAVKLIVKNTDFNAQAYSVYDAHKSGGLTVSHVRVGKEPIRSEYLVQQADYVACHNSTYARKFHMVNQLKEGGIFVLNSPWNTIEELEKNLPNHLKRDLANKKAQFYNIDATAVAQSVGLKQRINMIMQNVFFTLCPIIPGGRAPKLLEADVSARFGSKGKEVVEMNLNALKQSLANLHKIDVPASWATLGDDAPRVWPEGTPEFLKTLYPALYSEGDTLPVSKFVVGGVQPAGTSKYEKRGIATVIPVWDAEKCTQCNQCATLCTHVCIRPFLLDAEEVKKAPATFKSVPAVGDELKGLNFRIQVSAMDCSSCEVCAVNCPTNALTMTNFREVGERESKNWEYAMTLTNKGKIGRASCRERV
;
A
#
# COMPACT_ATOMS: atom_id res chain seq x y z
N MET A 1 27.58 -17.73 -21.92
CA MET A 1 26.31 -17.67 -21.21
C MET A 1 26.01 -19.03 -20.61
N LEU A 2 25.94 -19.09 -19.31
CA LEU A 2 26.12 -20.33 -18.58
C LEU A 2 24.95 -20.71 -17.69
N PHE A 3 24.00 -19.79 -17.45
CA PHE A 3 22.95 -19.97 -16.44
C PHE A 3 21.58 -19.71 -17.04
N ARG A 4 20.68 -20.66 -16.93
CA ARG A 4 19.26 -20.51 -17.12
C ARG A 4 18.62 -20.11 -15.78
N SER A 5 19.01 -18.97 -15.27
CA SER A 5 18.41 -18.45 -14.04
C SER A 5 17.27 -17.50 -14.39
N VAL A 6 16.20 -17.56 -13.62
CA VAL A 6 15.14 -16.58 -13.64
C VAL A 6 15.01 -16.01 -12.23
N ILE A 7 15.06 -14.69 -12.12
CA ILE A 7 14.80 -13.98 -10.86
C ILE A 7 13.51 -13.19 -11.03
N HIS A 8 12.54 -13.43 -10.16
CA HIS A 8 11.31 -12.66 -10.10
C HIS A 8 11.47 -11.55 -9.05
N VAL A 9 11.24 -10.31 -9.46
CA VAL A 9 11.49 -9.12 -8.64
C VAL A 9 10.22 -8.31 -8.47
N ALA A 10 9.78 -8.14 -7.22
CA ALA A 10 8.85 -7.09 -6.86
C ALA A 10 9.65 -5.79 -6.69
N SER A 11 9.72 -4.97 -7.73
CA SER A 11 10.66 -3.84 -7.83
C SER A 11 10.44 -2.76 -6.76
N ARG A 12 11.53 -2.22 -6.24
CA ARG A 12 11.56 -1.26 -5.13
C ARG A 12 12.53 -0.12 -5.38
N VAL A 13 12.41 0.92 -4.57
CA VAL A 13 13.31 2.07 -4.57
C VAL A 13 14.73 1.66 -4.15
N VAL A 14 15.73 2.06 -4.93
CA VAL A 14 17.10 2.16 -4.43
C VAL A 14 17.23 3.44 -3.61
N SER A 15 17.59 3.31 -2.35
CA SER A 15 17.69 4.45 -1.43
C SER A 15 18.70 5.47 -1.92
N LYS A 16 18.27 6.74 -1.97
CA LYS A 16 19.09 7.90 -2.36
C LYS A 16 18.94 9.01 -1.32
N GLN A 17 18.24 10.08 -1.70
CA GLN A 17 17.85 11.20 -0.84
C GLN A 17 16.97 10.75 0.35
N ALA A 18 16.09 9.78 0.11
CA ALA A 18 15.19 9.19 1.09
C ALA A 18 15.05 7.70 0.83
N LEU A 19 14.55 6.96 1.83
CA LEU A 19 14.18 5.55 1.72
C LEU A 19 12.68 5.43 1.46
N SER A 20 12.31 4.58 0.49
CA SER A 20 10.95 4.07 0.35
C SER A 20 10.98 2.55 0.18
N LEU A 21 10.01 1.87 0.78
CA LEU A 21 9.83 0.42 0.63
C LEU A 21 8.86 0.08 -0.52
N LEU A 22 8.33 1.11 -1.19
CA LEU A 22 7.26 0.99 -2.16
C LEU A 22 7.83 0.95 -3.58
N CYS A 23 6.93 0.87 -4.55
CA CYS A 23 7.20 0.64 -5.95
C CYS A 23 8.11 1.69 -6.61
N GLU A 24 9.15 1.24 -7.26
CA GLU A 24 9.97 1.97 -8.22
C GLU A 24 10.81 0.95 -9.01
N HIS A 25 11.32 1.33 -10.19
CA HIS A 25 12.12 0.43 -11.01
C HIS A 25 13.64 0.66 -10.89
N SER A 26 14.10 1.50 -9.98
CA SER A 26 15.53 1.85 -9.87
C SER A 26 16.43 0.67 -9.52
N ASP A 27 15.96 -0.32 -8.77
CA ASP A 27 16.68 -1.55 -8.46
C ASP A 27 16.93 -2.40 -9.72
N VAL A 28 15.88 -2.58 -10.52
CA VAL A 28 15.96 -3.33 -11.79
C VAL A 28 16.78 -2.57 -12.83
N MET A 29 16.58 -1.26 -12.94
CA MET A 29 17.32 -0.42 -13.88
C MET A 29 18.82 -0.35 -13.56
N ALA A 30 19.20 -0.45 -12.28
CA ALA A 30 20.61 -0.56 -11.88
C ALA A 30 21.29 -1.82 -12.44
N THR A 31 20.53 -2.87 -12.77
CA THR A 31 21.06 -4.12 -13.30
C THR A 31 21.04 -4.21 -14.84
N ARG A 32 20.54 -3.19 -15.55
CA ARG A 32 20.34 -3.24 -17.02
C ARG A 32 21.60 -3.48 -17.87
N GLN A 33 22.78 -3.28 -17.28
CA GLN A 33 24.07 -3.49 -17.94
C GLN A 33 24.70 -4.87 -17.67
N THR A 34 24.05 -5.71 -16.89
CA THR A 34 24.62 -7.03 -16.48
C THR A 34 24.49 -8.12 -17.52
N GLY A 35 23.81 -7.86 -18.65
CA GLY A 35 23.56 -8.84 -19.70
C GLY A 35 22.39 -9.79 -19.42
N TRP A 36 21.64 -9.59 -18.34
CA TRP A 36 20.38 -10.27 -18.12
C TRP A 36 19.29 -9.73 -19.06
N ALA A 37 18.47 -10.63 -19.60
CA ALA A 37 17.23 -10.19 -20.21
C ALA A 37 16.28 -9.67 -19.14
N ILE A 38 15.58 -8.57 -19.43
CA ILE A 38 14.69 -7.89 -18.48
C ILE A 38 13.29 -7.86 -19.04
N MET A 39 12.35 -8.45 -18.30
CA MET A 39 10.94 -8.58 -18.67
C MET A 39 10.05 -7.92 -17.62
N SER A 40 9.03 -7.18 -18.06
CA SER A 40 8.09 -6.42 -17.21
C SER A 40 6.67 -6.96 -17.33
N SER A 41 5.95 -7.00 -16.22
CA SER A 41 4.50 -7.28 -16.16
C SER A 41 3.73 -6.07 -15.60
N HIS A 42 2.50 -5.86 -16.10
CA HIS A 42 1.69 -4.70 -15.80
C HIS A 42 0.46 -4.99 -14.92
N CYS A 43 0.19 -6.24 -14.59
CA CYS A 43 -0.87 -6.63 -13.66
C CYS A 43 -0.59 -8.03 -13.07
N VAL A 44 -1.40 -8.46 -12.11
CA VAL A 44 -1.23 -9.76 -11.42
C VAL A 44 -1.34 -10.94 -12.38
N GLN A 45 -2.27 -10.89 -13.38
CA GLN A 45 -2.39 -11.94 -14.38
C GLN A 45 -1.14 -12.02 -15.28
N GLU A 46 -0.64 -10.87 -15.73
CA GLU A 46 0.60 -10.82 -16.52
C GLU A 46 1.80 -11.32 -15.72
N ALA A 47 1.88 -10.96 -14.41
CA ALA A 47 2.95 -11.45 -13.54
C ALA A 47 2.97 -12.99 -13.44
N HIS A 48 1.79 -13.63 -13.40
CA HIS A 48 1.67 -15.08 -13.43
C HIS A 48 2.09 -15.68 -14.78
N ASP A 49 1.58 -15.16 -15.87
CA ASP A 49 1.79 -15.72 -17.21
C ASP A 49 3.21 -15.49 -17.76
N LEU A 50 3.72 -14.25 -17.58
CA LEU A 50 5.06 -13.88 -18.04
C LEU A 50 6.17 -14.49 -17.17
N ALA A 51 5.87 -14.90 -15.94
CA ALA A 51 6.80 -15.75 -15.18
C ALA A 51 7.09 -17.04 -15.93
N LEU A 52 6.06 -17.73 -16.48
CA LEU A 52 6.25 -18.92 -17.30
C LEU A 52 7.02 -18.58 -18.58
N VAL A 53 6.67 -17.50 -19.28
CA VAL A 53 7.40 -17.03 -20.47
C VAL A 53 8.88 -16.82 -20.15
N ALA A 54 9.23 -16.19 -19.03
CA ALA A 54 10.61 -15.97 -18.63
C ALA A 54 11.39 -17.29 -18.45
N HIS A 55 10.78 -18.31 -17.83
CA HIS A 55 11.40 -19.63 -17.68
C HIS A 55 11.59 -20.35 -19.02
N LEU A 56 10.58 -20.36 -19.88
CA LEU A 56 10.69 -20.96 -21.24
C LEU A 56 11.75 -20.24 -22.04
N SER A 57 11.81 -18.91 -21.96
CA SER A 57 12.76 -18.07 -22.67
C SER A 57 14.19 -18.29 -22.17
N ALA A 58 14.41 -18.36 -20.86
CA ALA A 58 15.74 -18.61 -20.30
C ALA A 58 16.32 -19.93 -20.77
N ILE A 59 15.48 -20.97 -20.93
CA ILE A 59 15.90 -22.29 -21.42
C ILE A 59 16.27 -22.22 -22.93
N THR A 60 15.45 -21.57 -23.75
CA THR A 60 15.59 -21.56 -25.21
C THR A 60 16.61 -20.55 -25.73
N THR A 61 16.81 -19.43 -25.01
CA THR A 61 17.79 -18.41 -25.39
C THR A 61 19.19 -18.64 -24.80
N SER A 62 19.30 -19.43 -23.72
CA SER A 62 20.51 -19.54 -22.89
C SER A 62 20.96 -18.22 -22.26
N ILE A 63 20.04 -17.25 -22.07
CA ILE A 63 20.23 -15.96 -21.38
C ILE A 63 19.50 -16.02 -20.04
N PRO A 64 20.07 -15.54 -18.93
CA PRO A 64 19.35 -15.41 -17.68
C PRO A 64 18.32 -14.29 -17.77
N PHE A 65 17.17 -14.46 -17.08
CA PHE A 65 16.06 -13.52 -17.10
C PHE A 65 15.81 -12.91 -15.74
N LEU A 66 15.62 -11.60 -15.72
CA LEU A 66 15.05 -10.85 -14.63
C LEU A 66 13.63 -10.46 -15.04
N HIS A 67 12.64 -11.08 -14.41
CA HIS A 67 11.24 -10.76 -14.60
C HIS A 67 10.78 -9.93 -13.42
N PHE A 68 10.27 -8.72 -13.68
CA PHE A 68 9.83 -7.82 -12.62
C PHE A 68 8.40 -7.32 -12.82
N PHE A 69 7.83 -6.91 -11.73
CA PHE A 69 6.53 -6.26 -11.64
C PHE A 69 6.56 -5.24 -10.50
N ASP A 70 5.60 -4.32 -10.50
CA ASP A 70 5.53 -3.25 -9.52
C ASP A 70 5.39 -3.79 -8.10
N GLY A 71 6.44 -3.58 -7.31
CA GLY A 71 6.46 -3.93 -5.91
C GLY A 71 5.41 -3.16 -5.13
N TRP A 72 4.74 -3.81 -4.18
CA TRP A 72 3.62 -3.32 -3.44
C TRP A 72 2.34 -3.17 -4.29
N ARG A 73 2.35 -2.46 -5.40
CA ARG A 73 1.16 -2.28 -6.26
C ARG A 73 0.64 -3.60 -6.82
N ILE A 74 1.47 -4.37 -7.52
CA ILE A 74 1.09 -5.69 -8.05
C ILE A 74 1.33 -6.79 -7.01
N SER A 75 2.45 -6.74 -6.27
CA SER A 75 2.84 -7.82 -5.35
C SER A 75 1.94 -7.96 -4.11
N HIS A 76 1.19 -6.93 -3.74
CA HIS A 76 0.27 -6.94 -2.59
C HIS A 76 -1.20 -6.79 -3.01
N GLU A 77 -1.47 -6.70 -4.30
CA GLU A 77 -2.82 -6.69 -4.82
C GLU A 77 -3.45 -8.09 -4.69
N VAL A 78 -4.66 -8.16 -4.18
CA VAL A 78 -5.51 -9.35 -4.22
C VAL A 78 -6.43 -9.21 -5.43
N ASN A 79 -6.32 -10.12 -6.38
CA ASN A 79 -7.11 -10.10 -7.60
C ASN A 79 -7.46 -11.52 -8.05
N SER A 80 -8.48 -11.65 -8.90
CA SER A 80 -8.83 -12.90 -9.55
C SER A 80 -7.92 -13.13 -10.77
N ILE A 81 -7.29 -14.29 -10.85
CA ILE A 81 -6.47 -14.71 -12.00
C ILE A 81 -6.87 -16.09 -12.51
N ASN A 82 -6.63 -16.31 -13.79
CA ASN A 82 -6.75 -17.62 -14.42
C ASN A 82 -5.41 -18.36 -14.31
N ARG A 83 -5.32 -19.31 -13.37
CA ARG A 83 -4.11 -20.09 -13.13
C ARG A 83 -3.85 -21.07 -14.28
N ILE A 84 -2.60 -21.23 -14.67
CA ILE A 84 -2.17 -22.25 -15.64
C ILE A 84 -1.93 -23.56 -14.90
N PRO A 85 -2.64 -24.67 -15.22
CA PRO A 85 -2.40 -25.98 -14.63
C PRO A 85 -1.02 -26.54 -15.02
N CYS A 86 -0.40 -27.33 -14.15
CA CYS A 86 0.92 -27.92 -14.41
C CYS A 86 0.92 -28.84 -15.64
N GLU A 87 -0.20 -29.51 -15.89
CA GLU A 87 -0.40 -30.41 -17.04
C GLU A 87 -0.33 -29.64 -18.37
N GLU A 88 -0.85 -28.41 -18.40
CA GLU A 88 -0.75 -27.54 -19.57
C GLU A 88 0.66 -27.02 -19.77
N VAL A 89 1.36 -26.67 -18.68
CA VAL A 89 2.78 -26.29 -18.76
C VAL A 89 3.65 -27.40 -19.33
N ALA A 90 3.38 -28.67 -18.96
CA ALA A 90 4.13 -29.82 -19.46
C ALA A 90 4.04 -29.99 -20.98
N LYS A 91 2.91 -29.59 -21.61
CA LYS A 91 2.72 -29.69 -23.07
C LYS A 91 3.64 -28.74 -23.86
N ILE A 92 3.98 -27.60 -23.29
CA ILE A 92 4.77 -26.57 -23.97
C ILE A 92 6.22 -26.48 -23.48
N TYR A 93 6.59 -27.30 -22.48
CA TYR A 93 7.95 -27.28 -21.93
C TYR A 93 8.99 -27.71 -22.95
N PRO A 94 10.10 -26.96 -23.16
CA PRO A 94 11.09 -27.23 -24.19
C PRO A 94 12.10 -28.31 -23.74
N TYR A 95 11.69 -29.58 -23.67
CA TYR A 95 12.49 -30.71 -23.16
C TYR A 95 13.84 -30.83 -23.85
N GLU A 96 13.88 -30.69 -25.20
CA GLU A 96 15.12 -30.80 -25.97
C GLU A 96 16.13 -29.71 -25.56
N ALA A 97 15.69 -28.42 -25.53
CA ALA A 97 16.55 -27.33 -25.14
C ALA A 97 17.02 -27.47 -23.67
N ALA A 98 16.18 -28.02 -22.80
CA ALA A 98 16.54 -28.32 -21.42
C ALA A 98 17.62 -29.43 -21.34
N ASN A 99 17.49 -30.45 -22.16
CA ASN A 99 18.48 -31.55 -22.24
C ASN A 99 19.81 -31.06 -22.83
N ASP A 100 19.77 -30.22 -23.86
CA ASP A 100 20.98 -29.62 -24.44
C ASP A 100 21.68 -28.68 -23.44
N PHE A 101 20.93 -28.01 -22.62
CA PHE A 101 21.52 -27.24 -21.51
C PHE A 101 22.23 -28.18 -20.51
N ARG A 102 21.60 -29.32 -20.13
CA ARG A 102 22.18 -30.29 -19.19
C ARG A 102 23.49 -30.87 -19.73
N LYS A 103 23.57 -31.17 -21.07
CA LYS A 103 24.79 -31.64 -21.71
C LYS A 103 25.98 -30.68 -21.60
N ARG A 104 25.69 -29.40 -21.43
CA ARG A 104 26.68 -28.32 -21.21
C ARG A 104 27.04 -28.07 -19.74
N ALA A 105 26.46 -28.83 -18.81
CA ALA A 105 26.84 -28.72 -17.40
C ALA A 105 28.29 -29.19 -17.17
N LEU A 106 28.95 -28.61 -16.17
CA LEU A 106 30.27 -29.05 -15.72
C LEU A 106 30.19 -30.54 -15.34
N ASN A 107 31.04 -31.33 -15.93
CA ASN A 107 31.08 -32.78 -15.71
C ASN A 107 32.53 -33.22 -15.55
N PRO A 108 32.90 -33.91 -14.46
CA PRO A 108 34.27 -34.37 -14.24
C PRO A 108 34.76 -35.35 -15.29
N ASN A 109 33.85 -36.10 -15.98
CA ASN A 109 34.23 -37.00 -17.07
C ASN A 109 34.52 -36.26 -18.38
N HIS A 110 34.08 -35.01 -18.51
CA HIS A 110 34.32 -34.12 -19.65
C HIS A 110 34.67 -32.73 -19.15
N PRO A 111 35.87 -32.57 -18.55
CA PRO A 111 36.24 -31.32 -17.90
C PRO A 111 36.50 -30.20 -18.92
N TYR A 112 36.01 -29.00 -18.59
CA TYR A 112 36.30 -27.77 -19.35
C TYR A 112 36.24 -26.58 -18.43
N GLN A 113 36.86 -25.47 -18.84
CA GLN A 113 36.86 -24.23 -18.09
C GLN A 113 35.96 -23.18 -18.73
N ARG A 114 35.35 -22.36 -17.90
CA ARG A 114 34.54 -21.22 -18.33
C ARG A 114 34.83 -20.02 -17.43
N GLY A 115 34.68 -18.82 -18.01
CA GLY A 115 34.83 -17.59 -17.23
C GLY A 115 36.25 -17.34 -16.73
N ILE A 116 37.25 -17.84 -17.47
CA ILE A 116 38.67 -17.56 -17.18
C ILE A 116 39.02 -16.10 -17.45
N ALA A 117 40.02 -15.56 -16.72
CA ALA A 117 40.54 -14.25 -16.97
C ALA A 117 41.05 -14.10 -18.41
N GLN A 118 40.73 -12.97 -19.03
CA GLN A 118 41.14 -12.66 -20.40
C GLN A 118 42.12 -11.49 -20.39
N SER A 119 43.11 -11.55 -21.29
CA SER A 119 43.98 -10.40 -21.52
C SER A 119 43.30 -9.31 -22.35
N GLN A 120 43.86 -8.13 -22.34
CA GLN A 120 43.30 -6.95 -22.99
C GLN A 120 43.12 -7.09 -24.51
N ASP A 121 43.92 -7.91 -25.15
CA ASP A 121 43.92 -8.13 -26.60
C ASP A 121 42.81 -9.06 -27.10
N ILE A 122 42.18 -9.87 -26.21
CA ILE A 122 41.15 -10.86 -26.58
C ILE A 122 39.82 -10.68 -25.84
N TYR A 123 39.77 -9.87 -24.78
CA TYR A 123 38.55 -9.72 -23.97
C TYR A 123 37.37 -9.15 -24.77
N MET A 124 37.62 -8.15 -25.62
CA MET A 124 36.57 -7.51 -26.43
C MET A 124 35.94 -8.52 -27.40
N GLN A 125 36.76 -9.38 -28.06
CA GLN A 125 36.25 -10.44 -28.95
C GLN A 125 35.34 -11.40 -28.20
N ASN A 126 35.69 -11.78 -26.98
CA ASN A 126 34.84 -12.63 -26.14
C ASN A 126 33.51 -11.96 -25.71
N CYS A 127 33.48 -10.63 -25.59
CA CYS A 127 32.22 -9.92 -25.39
C CYS A 127 31.36 -9.96 -26.67
N VAL A 128 31.93 -9.71 -27.84
CA VAL A 128 31.19 -9.63 -29.10
C VAL A 128 30.66 -10.99 -29.56
N VAL A 129 31.33 -12.09 -29.27
CA VAL A 129 30.89 -13.45 -29.66
C VAL A 129 29.54 -13.85 -29.08
N ALA A 130 29.09 -13.18 -28.04
CA ALA A 130 27.77 -13.40 -27.43
C ALA A 130 26.63 -12.68 -28.16
N GLN A 131 26.91 -11.70 -29.01
CA GLN A 131 25.89 -10.84 -29.64
C GLN A 131 24.80 -11.63 -30.42
N PRO A 132 25.08 -12.68 -31.17
CA PRO A 132 24.04 -13.44 -31.89
C PRO A 132 22.96 -14.05 -30.97
N PHE A 133 23.30 -14.37 -29.73
CA PHE A 133 22.32 -14.86 -28.76
C PHE A 133 21.32 -13.75 -28.34
N TYR A 134 21.81 -12.51 -28.18
CA TYR A 134 20.96 -11.35 -27.86
C TYR A 134 20.11 -10.94 -29.06
N ASP A 135 20.67 -11.02 -30.28
CA ASP A 135 19.92 -10.69 -31.51
C ASP A 135 18.78 -11.68 -31.77
N ALA A 136 18.99 -12.97 -31.45
CA ALA A 136 17.97 -14.00 -31.59
C ALA A 136 16.97 -14.06 -30.43
N ALA A 137 17.27 -13.44 -29.28
CA ALA A 137 16.44 -13.57 -28.09
C ALA A 137 15.01 -12.98 -28.25
N PRO A 138 14.79 -11.84 -28.88
CA PRO A 138 13.44 -11.28 -29.03
C PRO A 138 12.47 -12.24 -29.76
N ASP A 139 12.86 -12.80 -30.90
CA ASP A 139 12.02 -13.74 -31.65
C ASP A 139 11.75 -15.03 -30.85
N LYS A 140 12.71 -15.51 -30.06
CA LYS A 140 12.53 -16.69 -29.18
C LYS A 140 11.61 -16.38 -27.99
N VAL A 141 11.66 -15.16 -27.43
CA VAL A 141 10.76 -14.73 -26.37
C VAL A 141 9.34 -14.61 -26.91
N GLN A 142 9.15 -14.03 -28.12
CA GLN A 142 7.85 -14.00 -28.77
C GLN A 142 7.30 -15.42 -28.98
N ALA A 143 8.11 -16.34 -29.47
CA ALA A 143 7.69 -17.73 -29.62
C ALA A 143 7.31 -18.41 -28.30
N ALA A 144 7.92 -18.02 -27.18
CA ALA A 144 7.51 -18.48 -25.85
C ALA A 144 6.16 -17.87 -25.41
N MET A 145 5.91 -16.58 -25.71
CA MET A 145 4.62 -15.93 -25.50
C MET A 145 3.51 -16.63 -26.31
N ASP A 146 3.78 -16.95 -27.58
CA ASP A 146 2.83 -17.65 -28.46
C ASP A 146 2.50 -19.06 -27.94
N LYS A 147 3.46 -19.78 -27.38
CA LYS A 147 3.23 -21.07 -26.72
C LYS A 147 2.34 -20.91 -25.47
N VAL A 148 2.58 -19.90 -24.65
CA VAL A 148 1.72 -19.62 -23.48
C VAL A 148 0.32 -19.24 -23.97
N ALA A 149 0.18 -18.47 -25.03
CA ALA A 149 -1.11 -18.13 -25.63
C ALA A 149 -1.87 -19.38 -26.11
N SER A 150 -1.18 -20.38 -26.67
CA SER A 150 -1.80 -21.62 -27.16
C SER A 150 -2.50 -22.46 -26.10
N ILE A 151 -2.07 -22.33 -24.82
CA ILE A 151 -2.66 -23.05 -23.68
C ILE A 151 -3.57 -22.18 -22.81
N THR A 152 -3.48 -20.86 -22.93
CA THR A 152 -4.23 -19.92 -22.07
C THR A 152 -5.27 -19.10 -22.82
N GLY A 153 -5.14 -18.98 -24.15
CA GLY A 153 -5.91 -18.05 -24.98
C GLY A 153 -5.51 -16.58 -24.79
N ARG A 154 -4.53 -16.27 -23.92
CA ARG A 154 -4.06 -14.90 -23.67
C ARG A 154 -2.79 -14.63 -24.47
N GLN A 155 -2.89 -13.78 -25.49
CA GLN A 155 -1.75 -13.42 -26.35
C GLN A 155 -1.01 -12.23 -25.76
N TYR A 156 0.31 -12.35 -25.68
CA TYR A 156 1.25 -11.29 -25.29
C TYR A 156 2.27 -11.06 -26.41
N HIS A 157 2.75 -9.82 -26.50
CA HIS A 157 3.82 -9.44 -27.40
C HIS A 157 4.94 -8.77 -26.61
N LEU A 158 6.13 -8.66 -27.22
CA LEU A 158 7.26 -7.96 -26.59
C LEU A 158 6.91 -6.49 -26.28
N PHE A 159 6.04 -5.92 -27.10
CA PHE A 159 5.46 -4.59 -26.99
C PHE A 159 3.98 -4.71 -27.35
N ASP A 160 3.10 -4.67 -26.35
CA ASP A 160 1.66 -4.77 -26.56
C ASP A 160 1.06 -3.41 -26.83
N TYR A 161 0.46 -3.26 -28.01
CA TYR A 161 -0.26 -2.06 -28.39
C TYR A 161 -1.75 -2.19 -28.13
N THR A 162 -2.33 -1.18 -27.46
CA THR A 162 -3.78 -1.00 -27.31
C THR A 162 -4.14 0.43 -27.69
N GLY A 163 -5.17 0.61 -28.53
CA GLY A 163 -5.67 1.93 -28.90
C GLY A 163 -6.21 2.04 -30.34
N ALA A 164 -6.38 3.26 -30.82
CA ALA A 164 -6.82 3.52 -32.17
C ALA A 164 -5.75 3.07 -33.18
N LYS A 165 -6.17 2.38 -34.27
CA LYS A 165 -5.24 1.92 -35.31
C LYS A 165 -4.50 3.07 -35.99
N ASP A 166 -5.12 4.24 -36.02
CA ASP A 166 -4.62 5.48 -36.60
C ASP A 166 -4.26 6.52 -35.52
N ALA A 167 -3.85 6.05 -34.35
CA ALA A 167 -3.44 6.94 -33.26
C ALA A 167 -2.30 7.87 -33.68
N ASP A 168 -2.44 9.15 -33.39
CA ASP A 168 -1.41 10.17 -33.61
C ASP A 168 -0.57 10.46 -32.37
N ARG A 169 -1.06 10.08 -31.19
CA ARG A 169 -0.39 10.20 -29.90
C ARG A 169 -0.33 8.85 -29.19
N VAL A 170 0.84 8.47 -28.72
CA VAL A 170 1.07 7.18 -28.06
C VAL A 170 1.82 7.38 -26.75
N ILE A 171 1.39 6.69 -25.69
CA ILE A 171 2.17 6.54 -24.46
C ILE A 171 2.93 5.21 -24.54
N VAL A 172 4.23 5.23 -24.19
CA VAL A 172 5.06 4.03 -24.01
C VAL A 172 5.39 3.92 -22.52
N VAL A 173 5.14 2.77 -21.90
CA VAL A 173 5.24 2.62 -20.45
C VAL A 173 5.71 1.23 -20.01
N MET A 174 6.45 1.19 -18.90
CA MET A 174 6.71 0.00 -18.08
C MET A 174 6.10 0.23 -16.69
N GLY A 175 5.32 -0.75 -16.18
CA GLY A 175 4.47 -0.54 -14.99
C GLY A 175 3.32 0.43 -15.25
N ALA A 176 2.27 0.39 -14.43
CA ALA A 176 1.05 1.18 -14.60
C ALA A 176 0.38 1.11 -16.00
N GLY A 177 0.76 0.12 -16.81
CA GLY A 177 0.29 0.00 -18.20
C GLY A 177 -1.20 -0.25 -18.31
N THR A 178 -1.79 -0.94 -17.34
CA THR A 178 -3.23 -1.22 -17.31
C THR A 178 -4.05 0.03 -16.99
N THR A 179 -3.55 0.95 -16.15
CA THR A 179 -4.18 2.25 -15.93
C THR A 179 -4.17 3.09 -17.21
N VAL A 180 -3.06 3.07 -17.96
CA VAL A 180 -2.98 3.77 -19.26
C VAL A 180 -3.93 3.13 -20.28
N GLU A 181 -3.98 1.80 -20.37
CA GLU A 181 -4.88 1.05 -21.25
C GLU A 181 -6.36 1.38 -20.98
N GLU A 182 -6.76 1.38 -19.70
CA GLU A 182 -8.12 1.77 -19.28
C GLU A 182 -8.46 3.19 -19.75
N THR A 183 -7.52 4.14 -19.55
CA THR A 183 -7.71 5.53 -19.95
C THR A 183 -7.75 5.70 -21.48
N VAL A 184 -6.89 5.00 -22.22
CA VAL A 184 -6.90 4.99 -23.70
C VAL A 184 -8.24 4.50 -24.23
N ASN A 185 -8.76 3.41 -23.64
CA ASN A 185 -10.07 2.88 -24.03
C ASN A 185 -11.20 3.88 -23.76
N TYR A 186 -11.15 4.59 -22.65
CA TYR A 186 -12.10 5.65 -22.33
C TYR A 186 -12.00 6.83 -23.31
N LEU A 187 -10.80 7.36 -23.57
CA LEU A 187 -10.59 8.52 -24.44
C LEU A 187 -10.98 8.21 -25.89
N ASN A 188 -10.65 7.03 -26.39
CA ASN A 188 -11.04 6.61 -27.75
C ASN A 188 -12.57 6.49 -27.90
N LYS A 189 -13.31 6.08 -26.85
CA LYS A 189 -14.78 6.13 -26.84
C LYS A 189 -15.32 7.57 -26.91
N GLN A 190 -14.53 8.55 -26.45
CA GLN A 190 -14.86 9.98 -26.57
C GLN A 190 -14.42 10.60 -27.91
N GLY A 191 -13.87 9.78 -28.83
CA GLY A 191 -13.48 10.21 -30.18
C GLY A 191 -12.03 10.67 -30.31
N GLU A 192 -11.20 10.50 -29.26
CA GLU A 192 -9.76 10.74 -29.38
C GLU A 192 -9.08 9.61 -30.15
N LYS A 193 -7.88 9.89 -30.70
CA LYS A 193 -7.06 8.91 -31.42
C LYS A 193 -5.74 8.69 -30.70
N VAL A 194 -5.82 7.95 -29.60
CA VAL A 194 -4.69 7.69 -28.71
C VAL A 194 -4.40 6.21 -28.56
N GLY A 195 -3.17 5.88 -28.17
CA GLY A 195 -2.76 4.52 -27.92
C GLY A 195 -1.73 4.40 -26.82
N VAL A 196 -1.53 3.17 -26.34
CA VAL A 196 -0.49 2.79 -25.41
C VAL A 196 0.31 1.62 -25.93
N VAL A 197 1.62 1.66 -25.70
CA VAL A 197 2.53 0.53 -25.86
C VAL A 197 3.02 0.10 -24.47
N LYS A 198 2.59 -1.06 -24.03
CA LYS A 198 3.11 -1.72 -22.82
C LYS A 198 4.39 -2.48 -23.17
N VAL A 199 5.48 -2.20 -22.48
CA VAL A 199 6.77 -2.84 -22.71
C VAL A 199 6.90 -4.08 -21.84
N HIS A 200 6.90 -5.28 -22.45
CA HIS A 200 7.14 -6.54 -21.74
C HIS A 200 8.60 -6.97 -21.82
N LEU A 201 9.29 -6.81 -22.93
CA LEU A 201 10.72 -7.10 -23.02
C LEU A 201 11.54 -5.81 -23.16
N PHE A 202 12.15 -5.38 -22.04
CA PHE A 202 13.00 -4.21 -22.00
C PHE A 202 14.44 -4.50 -22.45
N ARG A 203 14.97 -5.69 -22.14
CA ARG A 203 16.29 -6.15 -22.60
C ARG A 203 16.22 -7.60 -23.10
N PRO A 204 16.72 -7.90 -24.30
CA PRO A 204 17.20 -6.95 -25.33
C PRO A 204 16.06 -6.10 -25.91
N PHE A 205 16.29 -4.81 -26.14
CA PHE A 205 15.27 -3.92 -26.74
C PHE A 205 15.20 -4.16 -28.25
N SER A 206 14.08 -4.69 -28.73
CA SER A 206 13.93 -5.08 -30.14
C SER A 206 13.33 -3.97 -30.98
N ARG A 207 14.17 -3.31 -31.78
CA ARG A 207 13.75 -2.28 -32.73
C ARG A 207 12.66 -2.77 -33.71
N LYS A 208 12.80 -4.00 -34.22
CA LYS A 208 11.84 -4.63 -35.14
C LYS A 208 10.43 -4.72 -34.56
N HIS A 209 10.32 -5.23 -33.33
CA HIS A 209 9.04 -5.44 -32.67
C HIS A 209 8.46 -4.13 -32.15
N PHE A 210 9.29 -3.19 -31.71
CA PHE A 210 8.86 -1.87 -31.32
C PHE A 210 8.27 -1.06 -32.48
N ASP A 211 8.94 -1.08 -33.67
CA ASP A 211 8.40 -0.42 -34.88
C ASP A 211 7.07 -1.02 -35.33
N ALA A 212 6.90 -2.32 -35.17
CA ALA A 212 5.65 -3.01 -35.49
C ALA A 212 4.50 -2.63 -34.53
N ALA A 213 4.80 -2.33 -33.27
CA ALA A 213 3.80 -1.95 -32.26
C ALA A 213 3.34 -0.49 -32.39
N ILE A 214 4.19 0.43 -32.89
CA ILE A 214 3.85 1.85 -32.99
C ILE A 214 3.06 2.13 -34.28
N PRO A 215 1.83 2.71 -34.25
CA PRO A 215 1.09 3.10 -35.42
C PRO A 215 1.89 3.99 -36.37
N LYS A 216 1.74 3.79 -37.67
CA LYS A 216 2.48 4.59 -38.67
C LYS A 216 2.01 6.06 -38.69
N THR A 217 0.83 6.34 -38.19
CA THR A 217 0.25 7.68 -38.02
C THR A 217 0.75 8.43 -36.79
N CYS A 218 1.51 7.76 -35.90
CA CYS A 218 1.99 8.35 -34.64
C CYS A 218 2.93 9.53 -34.90
N LYS A 219 2.57 10.70 -34.38
CA LYS A 219 3.32 11.95 -34.49
C LYS A 219 4.01 12.35 -33.18
N SER A 220 3.45 11.90 -32.06
CA SER A 220 3.94 12.27 -30.72
C SER A 220 3.93 11.07 -29.78
N ILE A 221 5.01 10.93 -29.01
CA ILE A 221 5.19 9.84 -28.05
C ILE A 221 5.52 10.45 -26.68
N CYS A 222 4.78 10.03 -25.66
CA CYS A 222 5.12 10.26 -24.26
C CYS A 222 5.66 8.96 -23.66
N VAL A 223 6.90 8.97 -23.19
CA VAL A 223 7.52 7.82 -22.52
C VAL A 223 7.45 8.03 -21.02
N LEU A 224 6.84 7.07 -20.33
CA LEU A 224 6.65 7.13 -18.88
C LEU A 224 7.55 6.13 -18.17
N ASP A 225 8.44 6.64 -17.35
CA ASP A 225 9.35 5.85 -16.51
C ASP A 225 8.91 5.92 -15.04
N ARG A 226 8.83 4.77 -14.39
CA ARG A 226 8.69 4.67 -12.92
C ARG A 226 10.08 4.54 -12.29
N CYS A 227 10.97 5.41 -12.74
CA CYS A 227 12.36 5.47 -12.31
C CYS A 227 12.85 6.91 -12.45
N ARG A 228 13.81 7.29 -11.61
CA ARG A 228 14.53 8.54 -11.72
C ARG A 228 16.03 8.26 -11.77
N GLU A 229 16.68 8.64 -12.84
CA GLU A 229 18.13 8.56 -12.98
C GLU A 229 18.75 9.96 -12.85
N ASP A 230 19.20 10.29 -11.63
CA ASP A 230 19.74 11.61 -11.34
C ASP A 230 21.03 11.86 -12.12
N GLY A 231 21.13 13.04 -12.76
CA GLY A 231 22.27 13.43 -13.60
C GLY A 231 22.23 12.89 -15.04
N ALA A 232 21.31 11.99 -15.39
CA ALA A 232 21.15 11.53 -16.77
C ALA A 232 20.35 12.55 -17.62
N PRO A 233 20.52 12.54 -18.96
CA PRO A 233 19.72 13.38 -19.86
C PRO A 233 18.26 12.92 -19.97
N GLY A 234 17.92 11.74 -19.46
CA GLY A 234 16.59 11.16 -19.42
C GLY A 234 16.59 9.81 -18.70
N GLU A 235 15.42 9.29 -18.42
CA GLU A 235 15.22 8.01 -17.77
C GLU A 235 15.46 6.84 -18.74
N PRO A 236 15.71 5.61 -18.25
CA PRO A 236 16.17 4.49 -19.07
C PRO A 236 15.28 4.13 -20.26
N LEU A 237 13.95 4.03 -20.06
CA LEU A 237 13.03 3.68 -21.15
C LEU A 237 12.94 4.83 -22.16
N TYR A 238 12.88 6.09 -21.70
CA TYR A 238 12.86 7.26 -22.56
C TYR A 238 14.09 7.28 -23.49
N LEU A 239 15.28 7.05 -22.97
CA LEU A 239 16.51 7.04 -23.75
C LEU A 239 16.52 5.93 -24.81
N ASP A 240 16.05 4.74 -24.49
CA ASP A 240 15.95 3.63 -25.42
C ASP A 240 14.94 3.91 -26.55
N VAL A 241 13.79 4.49 -26.22
CA VAL A 241 12.77 4.88 -27.21
C VAL A 241 13.32 5.95 -28.15
N VAL A 242 13.97 7.00 -27.61
CA VAL A 242 14.59 8.07 -28.43
C VAL A 242 15.64 7.49 -29.37
N ALA A 243 16.54 6.65 -28.86
CA ALA A 243 17.60 6.01 -29.67
C ALA A 243 16.98 5.10 -30.77
N THR A 244 15.95 4.32 -30.42
CA THR A 244 15.27 3.42 -31.36
C THR A 244 14.56 4.19 -32.46
N MET A 245 13.80 5.24 -32.12
CA MET A 245 13.07 6.06 -33.09
C MET A 245 14.01 6.78 -34.06
N ASN A 246 15.16 7.26 -33.55
CA ASN A 246 16.21 7.84 -34.40
C ASN A 246 16.80 6.80 -35.39
N GLN A 247 17.10 5.58 -34.93
CA GLN A 247 17.57 4.50 -35.80
C GLN A 247 16.54 4.08 -36.86
N LEU A 248 15.25 4.12 -36.52
CA LEU A 248 14.14 3.85 -37.41
C LEU A 248 13.89 5.00 -38.42
N LYS A 249 14.52 6.14 -38.21
CA LYS A 249 14.29 7.39 -38.97
C LYS A 249 12.81 7.81 -38.99
N ARG A 250 12.10 7.53 -37.88
CA ARG A 250 10.71 7.97 -37.69
C ARG A 250 10.68 9.33 -37.05
N ASN A 251 10.05 10.30 -37.73
CA ASN A 251 9.91 11.65 -37.21
C ASN A 251 8.68 11.73 -36.28
N ALA A 252 8.95 11.79 -34.98
CA ALA A 252 7.91 12.00 -33.95
C ALA A 252 8.49 12.88 -32.84
N THR A 253 7.65 13.73 -32.25
CA THR A 253 8.00 14.43 -31.02
C THR A 253 7.98 13.45 -29.85
N ILE A 254 9.10 13.34 -29.09
CA ILE A 254 9.21 12.39 -27.99
C ILE A 254 9.50 13.17 -26.70
N VAL A 255 8.63 12.98 -25.70
CA VAL A 255 8.81 13.56 -24.36
C VAL A 255 8.86 12.46 -23.32
N GLY A 256 9.65 12.68 -22.26
CA GLY A 256 9.75 11.80 -21.10
C GLY A 256 8.98 12.37 -19.92
N GLY A 257 8.43 11.48 -19.10
CA GLY A 257 7.77 11.80 -17.83
C GLY A 257 8.06 10.77 -16.75
N GLN A 258 8.16 11.25 -15.52
CA GLN A 258 8.34 10.41 -14.33
C GLN A 258 7.02 10.23 -13.63
N ILE A 259 6.67 8.96 -13.31
CA ILE A 259 5.42 8.58 -12.67
C ILE A 259 5.66 7.68 -11.46
N GLY A 260 4.81 7.77 -10.46
CA GLY A 260 4.63 6.74 -9.44
C GLY A 260 5.84 6.36 -8.59
N LEU A 261 6.87 7.21 -8.49
CA LEU A 261 8.04 6.94 -7.65
C LEU A 261 7.65 6.71 -6.19
N GLY A 262 8.24 5.69 -5.56
CA GLY A 262 7.92 5.33 -4.19
C GLY A 262 6.45 4.94 -3.99
N GLY A 263 5.80 4.38 -5.01
CA GLY A 263 4.41 3.94 -4.94
C GLY A 263 3.36 5.04 -5.02
N LYS A 264 3.76 6.29 -5.37
CA LYS A 264 2.82 7.40 -5.59
C LYS A 264 1.77 7.01 -6.63
N ASP A 265 0.54 7.42 -6.42
CA ASP A 265 -0.58 7.05 -7.30
C ASP A 265 -0.43 7.61 -8.71
N PHE A 266 -0.89 6.86 -9.71
CA PHE A 266 -0.92 7.29 -11.11
C PHE A 266 -2.29 6.98 -11.71
N THR A 267 -3.09 8.01 -11.90
CA THR A 267 -4.53 7.93 -12.15
C THR A 267 -4.90 8.20 -13.61
N PRO A 268 -6.10 7.82 -14.06
CA PRO A 268 -6.59 8.15 -15.39
C PRO A 268 -6.54 9.65 -15.74
N ALA A 269 -6.81 10.53 -14.77
CA ALA A 269 -6.70 11.98 -14.99
C ALA A 269 -5.25 12.41 -15.29
N MET A 270 -4.27 11.77 -14.65
CA MET A 270 -2.84 12.01 -14.92
C MET A 270 -2.45 11.48 -16.31
N VAL A 271 -2.95 10.30 -16.70
CA VAL A 271 -2.76 9.77 -18.07
C VAL A 271 -3.30 10.72 -19.12
N LYS A 272 -4.52 11.23 -18.92
CA LYS A 272 -5.11 12.24 -19.82
C LYS A 272 -4.22 13.46 -19.92
N ALA A 273 -3.71 13.97 -18.81
CA ALA A 273 -2.80 15.13 -18.82
C ALA A 273 -1.51 14.86 -19.63
N CYS A 274 -1.00 13.64 -19.64
CA CYS A 274 0.14 13.26 -20.50
C CYS A 274 -0.23 13.36 -21.99
N PHE A 275 -1.44 12.91 -22.40
CA PHE A 275 -1.92 13.08 -23.77
C PHE A 275 -2.19 14.55 -24.10
N ASP A 276 -2.78 15.32 -23.21
CA ASP A 276 -3.02 16.76 -23.38
C ASP A 276 -1.69 17.54 -23.54
N ASN A 277 -0.65 17.11 -22.84
CA ASN A 277 0.69 17.69 -23.00
C ASN A 277 1.24 17.50 -24.42
N LEU A 278 1.01 16.33 -25.03
CA LEU A 278 1.41 16.05 -26.42
C LEU A 278 0.70 16.92 -27.47
N ASN A 279 -0.44 17.52 -27.14
CA ASN A 279 -1.17 18.44 -28.01
C ASN A 279 -0.62 19.86 -28.02
N LYS A 280 0.30 20.19 -27.10
CA LYS A 280 0.88 21.54 -27.01
C LYS A 280 1.90 21.76 -28.14
N PRO A 281 2.02 22.98 -28.67
CA PRO A 281 3.06 23.31 -29.65
C PRO A 281 4.47 22.96 -29.11
N GLU A 282 4.70 23.22 -27.84
CA GLU A 282 5.93 22.88 -27.11
C GLU A 282 5.55 22.00 -25.92
N PRO A 283 5.49 20.68 -26.08
CA PRO A 283 5.15 19.79 -25.00
C PRO A 283 6.27 19.75 -23.96
N LYS A 284 5.90 19.82 -22.67
CA LYS A 284 6.84 19.73 -21.57
C LYS A 284 7.53 18.38 -21.61
N ASN A 285 8.86 18.40 -21.66
CA ASN A 285 9.72 17.22 -21.58
C ASN A 285 10.31 17.06 -20.17
N ARG A 286 10.63 15.84 -19.75
CA ARG A 286 11.18 15.51 -18.42
C ARG A 286 10.31 16.05 -17.28
N PHE A 287 9.02 15.94 -17.43
CA PHE A 287 8.07 16.34 -16.40
C PHE A 287 7.94 15.31 -15.28
N VAL A 288 7.49 15.77 -14.12
CA VAL A 288 6.95 14.91 -13.04
C VAL A 288 5.45 15.10 -12.97
N ILE A 289 4.67 14.04 -12.65
CA ILE A 289 3.24 14.14 -12.47
C ILE A 289 2.82 13.59 -11.11
N GLY A 290 1.79 14.17 -10.49
CA GLY A 290 1.37 13.85 -9.13
C GLY A 290 2.22 14.52 -8.04
N VAL A 291 3.07 15.49 -8.40
CA VAL A 291 3.95 16.24 -7.50
C VAL A 291 3.77 17.74 -7.74
N ASN A 292 3.73 18.51 -6.67
CA ASN A 292 3.78 19.98 -6.73
C ASN A 292 5.24 20.44 -6.62
N ASP A 293 5.91 20.56 -7.78
CA ASP A 293 7.31 20.97 -7.86
C ASP A 293 7.43 22.50 -8.05
N ASP A 294 7.54 23.20 -6.95
CA ASP A 294 7.74 24.66 -6.87
C ASP A 294 9.23 25.07 -6.89
N VAL A 295 10.14 24.09 -7.01
CA VAL A 295 11.60 24.31 -7.03
C VAL A 295 12.15 24.26 -8.44
N CYS A 296 11.90 23.18 -9.20
CA CYS A 296 12.38 23.01 -10.57
C CYS A 296 11.28 23.26 -11.61
N HIS A 297 10.03 23.45 -11.19
CA HIS A 297 8.88 23.72 -12.04
C HIS A 297 8.63 22.65 -13.11
N THR A 298 8.92 21.38 -12.79
CA THR A 298 8.77 20.26 -13.72
C THR A 298 7.38 19.62 -13.67
N SER A 299 6.52 19.99 -12.73
CA SER A 299 5.17 19.45 -12.58
C SER A 299 4.34 19.56 -13.86
N LEU A 300 3.63 18.48 -14.18
CA LEU A 300 2.55 18.49 -15.17
C LEU A 300 1.20 18.53 -14.42
N PRO A 301 0.41 19.60 -14.57
CA PRO A 301 -0.89 19.70 -13.92
C PRO A 301 -1.89 18.71 -14.55
N TYR A 302 -2.83 18.21 -13.73
CA TYR A 302 -3.89 17.29 -14.15
C TYR A 302 -5.25 17.69 -13.57
N GLY A 303 -6.32 17.19 -14.17
CA GLY A 303 -7.70 17.55 -13.81
C GLY A 303 -8.34 16.66 -12.77
N ALA A 304 -9.66 16.77 -12.63
CA ALA A 304 -10.48 15.95 -11.76
C ALA A 304 -10.48 14.46 -12.18
N PRO A 305 -10.85 13.54 -11.27
CA PRO A 305 -10.97 12.12 -11.58
C PRO A 305 -11.87 11.83 -12.78
N LEU A 306 -11.47 10.91 -13.66
CA LEU A 306 -12.22 10.49 -14.83
C LEU A 306 -13.06 9.23 -14.51
N PRO A 307 -14.30 9.14 -15.03
CA PRO A 307 -15.16 7.97 -14.87
C PRO A 307 -14.81 6.88 -15.91
N THR A 308 -13.64 6.27 -15.78
CA THR A 308 -13.13 5.27 -16.73
C THR A 308 -13.70 3.88 -16.51
N LEU A 309 -14.17 3.59 -15.29
CA LEU A 309 -14.72 2.29 -14.90
C LEU A 309 -16.18 2.14 -15.37
N PRO A 310 -16.63 0.91 -15.70
CA PRO A 310 -18.05 0.60 -15.93
C PRO A 310 -18.92 0.97 -14.72
N GLU A 311 -20.18 1.35 -14.96
CA GLU A 311 -21.13 1.77 -13.93
C GLU A 311 -21.48 0.67 -12.93
N ASP A 312 -21.36 -0.61 -13.33
CA ASP A 312 -21.61 -1.77 -12.47
C ASP A 312 -20.49 -2.05 -11.48
N VAL A 313 -19.33 -1.41 -11.64
CA VAL A 313 -18.20 -1.57 -10.72
C VAL A 313 -18.48 -0.83 -9.41
N LYS A 314 -18.61 -1.60 -8.33
CA LYS A 314 -18.71 -1.06 -6.96
C LYS A 314 -17.33 -0.80 -6.39
N GLN A 315 -17.14 0.38 -5.82
CA GLN A 315 -15.88 0.85 -5.26
C GLN A 315 -16.04 1.14 -3.76
N CYS A 316 -15.19 0.55 -2.93
CA CYS A 316 -15.30 0.64 -1.47
C CYS A 316 -13.96 0.99 -0.84
N ILE A 317 -13.99 1.74 0.27
CA ILE A 317 -12.81 2.11 1.06
C ILE A 317 -13.06 1.77 2.54
N PHE A 318 -12.08 1.12 3.17
CA PHE A 318 -12.13 0.75 4.58
C PHE A 318 -10.94 1.35 5.32
N TRP A 319 -11.22 2.22 6.28
CA TRP A 319 -10.23 2.86 7.15
C TRP A 319 -10.12 2.08 8.46
N GLY A 320 -8.94 1.56 8.73
CA GLY A 320 -8.65 0.79 9.94
C GLY A 320 -7.23 1.05 10.44
N TYR A 321 -6.77 0.24 11.38
CA TYR A 321 -5.39 0.30 11.86
C TYR A 321 -4.75 -1.09 11.89
N GLY A 322 -3.43 -1.11 11.83
CA GLY A 322 -2.66 -2.36 11.82
C GLY A 322 -3.00 -3.24 13.03
N SER A 323 -3.37 -4.50 12.76
CA SER A 323 -3.78 -5.52 13.73
C SER A 323 -5.23 -5.43 14.23
N ASP A 324 -6.09 -4.53 13.72
CA ASP A 324 -7.53 -4.50 14.04
C ASP A 324 -8.35 -5.54 13.28
N GLY A 325 -7.75 -6.18 12.28
CA GLY A 325 -8.37 -7.18 11.43
C GLY A 325 -9.01 -6.64 10.14
N THR A 326 -9.00 -5.33 9.89
CA THR A 326 -9.61 -4.71 8.70
C THR A 326 -9.08 -5.29 7.39
N VAL A 327 -7.75 -5.45 7.25
CA VAL A 327 -7.14 -6.03 6.04
C VAL A 327 -7.58 -7.46 5.81
N GLY A 328 -7.53 -8.30 6.87
CA GLY A 328 -7.98 -9.68 6.81
C GLY A 328 -9.45 -9.77 6.41
N SER A 329 -10.30 -8.96 7.03
CA SER A 329 -11.74 -8.87 6.72
C SER A 329 -11.99 -8.48 5.26
N THR A 330 -11.24 -7.52 4.74
CA THR A 330 -11.34 -7.08 3.33
C THR A 330 -10.96 -8.20 2.36
N HIS A 331 -9.85 -8.90 2.61
CA HIS A 331 -9.44 -10.05 1.79
C HIS A 331 -10.46 -11.19 1.83
N ASP A 332 -11.05 -11.44 2.99
CA ASP A 332 -12.06 -12.47 3.17
C ASP A 332 -13.38 -12.10 2.48
N ALA A 333 -13.77 -10.82 2.51
CA ALA A 333 -14.93 -10.32 1.77
C ALA A 333 -14.74 -10.51 0.25
N VAL A 334 -13.57 -10.17 -0.29
CA VAL A 334 -13.23 -10.41 -1.70
C VAL A 334 -13.33 -11.89 -2.06
N LYS A 335 -12.74 -12.77 -1.25
CA LYS A 335 -12.83 -14.24 -1.47
C LYS A 335 -14.27 -14.73 -1.43
N LEU A 336 -15.07 -14.23 -0.49
CA LEU A 336 -16.48 -14.62 -0.35
C LEU A 336 -17.28 -14.21 -1.58
N ILE A 337 -17.06 -13.00 -2.11
CA ILE A 337 -17.70 -12.50 -3.33
C ILE A 337 -17.34 -13.39 -4.53
N VAL A 338 -16.05 -13.54 -4.81
CA VAL A 338 -15.56 -14.30 -5.99
C VAL A 338 -15.99 -15.77 -5.93
N LYS A 339 -15.98 -16.39 -4.76
CA LYS A 339 -16.40 -17.80 -4.60
C LYS A 339 -17.90 -18.02 -4.82
N ASN A 340 -18.74 -17.03 -4.57
CA ASN A 340 -20.20 -17.19 -4.52
C ASN A 340 -20.96 -16.38 -5.59
N THR A 341 -20.24 -15.69 -6.47
CA THR A 341 -20.80 -14.91 -7.59
C THR A 341 -19.90 -15.05 -8.82
N ASP A 342 -20.38 -14.58 -9.96
CA ASP A 342 -19.59 -14.47 -11.20
C ASP A 342 -18.83 -13.13 -11.30
N PHE A 343 -18.71 -12.40 -10.17
CA PHE A 343 -17.99 -11.13 -10.13
C PHE A 343 -16.49 -11.33 -9.97
N ASN A 344 -15.74 -10.44 -10.61
CA ASN A 344 -14.33 -10.22 -10.32
C ASN A 344 -14.19 -9.23 -9.17
N ALA A 345 -13.16 -9.39 -8.37
CA ALA A 345 -12.90 -8.48 -7.27
C ALA A 345 -11.39 -8.22 -7.13
N GLN A 346 -11.08 -6.97 -6.81
CA GLN A 346 -9.73 -6.48 -6.56
C GLN A 346 -9.69 -5.85 -5.16
N ALA A 347 -8.64 -6.13 -4.40
CA ALA A 347 -8.36 -5.42 -3.15
C ALA A 347 -6.90 -5.02 -3.08
N TYR A 348 -6.67 -3.82 -2.56
CA TYR A 348 -5.35 -3.28 -2.30
C TYR A 348 -5.37 -2.51 -0.98
N SER A 349 -4.36 -2.71 -0.14
CA SER A 349 -4.26 -2.00 1.14
C SER A 349 -3.03 -1.10 1.18
N VAL A 350 -3.25 0.14 1.53
CA VAL A 350 -2.20 1.11 1.84
C VAL A 350 -1.87 0.97 3.33
N TYR A 351 -0.59 0.88 3.65
CA TYR A 351 -0.09 0.72 5.00
C TYR A 351 0.79 1.89 5.40
N ASP A 352 0.66 2.31 6.65
CA ASP A 352 1.62 3.18 7.31
C ASP A 352 2.91 2.40 7.64
N ALA A 353 4.02 3.10 7.84
CA ALA A 353 5.29 2.54 8.26
C ALA A 353 5.27 1.90 9.66
N HIS A 354 4.28 2.23 10.49
CA HIS A 354 4.10 1.61 11.81
C HIS A 354 3.55 0.19 11.68
N LYS A 355 4.31 -0.79 12.12
CA LYS A 355 3.93 -2.21 12.02
C LYS A 355 2.67 -2.56 12.83
N SER A 356 2.47 -1.94 13.97
CA SER A 356 1.30 -2.16 14.85
C SER A 356 0.62 -0.83 15.15
N GLY A 357 -0.70 -0.79 15.02
CA GLY A 357 -1.47 0.44 15.23
C GLY A 357 -1.22 1.55 14.20
N GLY A 358 -0.56 1.25 13.06
CA GLY A 358 -0.42 2.16 11.92
C GLY A 358 -1.71 2.27 11.13
N LEU A 359 -1.88 3.37 10.41
CA LEU A 359 -3.02 3.54 9.51
C LEU A 359 -3.04 2.45 8.45
N THR A 360 -4.22 1.92 8.17
CA THR A 360 -4.46 1.02 7.05
C THR A 360 -5.70 1.49 6.29
N VAL A 361 -5.56 1.68 4.98
CA VAL A 361 -6.69 2.01 4.11
C VAL A 361 -6.81 0.94 3.03
N SER A 362 -7.90 0.18 3.05
CA SER A 362 -8.14 -0.87 2.08
C SER A 362 -9.10 -0.38 1.01
N HIS A 363 -8.71 -0.52 -0.25
CA HIS A 363 -9.47 -0.17 -1.44
C HIS A 363 -9.97 -1.45 -2.09
N VAL A 364 -11.26 -1.52 -2.40
CA VAL A 364 -11.90 -2.69 -3.01
C VAL A 364 -12.70 -2.26 -4.22
N ARG A 365 -12.59 -3.02 -5.30
CA ARG A 365 -13.44 -2.92 -6.49
C ARG A 365 -14.06 -4.27 -6.79
N VAL A 366 -15.33 -4.26 -7.17
CA VAL A 366 -16.08 -5.47 -7.56
C VAL A 366 -16.90 -5.16 -8.80
N GLY A 367 -16.79 -5.99 -9.82
CA GLY A 367 -17.51 -5.82 -11.10
C GLY A 367 -17.59 -7.12 -11.88
N LYS A 368 -18.37 -7.12 -12.98
CA LYS A 368 -18.52 -8.30 -13.84
C LYS A 368 -17.27 -8.60 -14.66
N GLU A 369 -16.64 -7.56 -15.16
CA GLU A 369 -15.42 -7.68 -15.96
C GLU A 369 -14.17 -7.73 -15.08
N PRO A 370 -13.05 -8.30 -15.57
CA PRO A 370 -11.77 -8.29 -14.87
C PRO A 370 -11.30 -6.86 -14.56
N ILE A 371 -10.98 -6.60 -13.29
CA ILE A 371 -10.56 -5.29 -12.82
C ILE A 371 -9.04 -5.19 -12.93
N ARG A 372 -8.54 -4.18 -13.66
CA ARG A 372 -7.12 -3.95 -13.92
C ARG A 372 -6.65 -2.56 -13.48
N SER A 373 -7.46 -1.86 -12.69
CA SER A 373 -7.22 -0.49 -12.23
C SER A 373 -6.21 -0.50 -11.07
N GLU A 374 -4.95 -0.21 -11.34
CA GLU A 374 -3.89 -0.23 -10.33
C GLU A 374 -3.94 0.97 -9.37
N TYR A 375 -4.59 2.05 -9.75
CA TYR A 375 -4.71 3.25 -8.92
C TYR A 375 -5.71 3.07 -7.77
N LEU A 376 -5.57 3.89 -6.72
CA LEU A 376 -6.47 3.86 -5.56
C LEU A 376 -7.89 4.28 -5.94
N VAL A 377 -8.87 3.82 -5.18
CA VAL A 377 -10.28 4.23 -5.35
C VAL A 377 -10.39 5.74 -5.14
N GLN A 378 -10.91 6.44 -6.16
CA GLN A 378 -11.08 7.89 -6.15
C GLN A 378 -12.55 8.32 -6.00
N GLN A 379 -13.49 7.43 -6.33
CA GLN A 379 -14.93 7.66 -6.26
C GLN A 379 -15.60 6.44 -5.64
N ALA A 380 -15.74 6.43 -4.32
CA ALA A 380 -16.27 5.29 -3.56
C ALA A 380 -17.79 5.33 -3.45
N ASP A 381 -18.44 4.18 -3.63
CA ASP A 381 -19.86 3.96 -3.33
C ASP A 381 -20.07 3.75 -1.82
N TYR A 382 -19.05 3.21 -1.13
CA TYR A 382 -19.07 2.85 0.29
C TYR A 382 -17.74 3.21 0.94
N VAL A 383 -17.79 3.90 2.07
CA VAL A 383 -16.63 4.19 2.92
C VAL A 383 -16.94 3.78 4.36
N ALA A 384 -16.08 2.99 4.98
CA ALA A 384 -16.21 2.63 6.38
C ALA A 384 -14.99 3.08 7.19
N CYS A 385 -15.23 3.65 8.37
CA CYS A 385 -14.21 3.98 9.34
C CYS A 385 -14.34 3.08 10.57
N HIS A 386 -13.37 2.22 10.78
CA HIS A 386 -13.38 1.24 11.87
C HIS A 386 -12.87 1.80 13.21
N ASN A 387 -12.29 3.01 13.21
CA ASN A 387 -11.82 3.68 14.41
C ASN A 387 -12.21 5.16 14.40
N SER A 388 -13.08 5.56 15.30
CA SER A 388 -13.61 6.93 15.39
C SER A 388 -12.57 8.02 15.64
N THR A 389 -11.38 7.67 16.16
CA THR A 389 -10.28 8.64 16.35
C THR A 389 -9.76 9.20 15.03
N TYR A 390 -9.99 8.48 13.93
CA TYR A 390 -9.59 8.92 12.59
C TYR A 390 -10.49 10.02 12.02
N ALA A 391 -11.72 10.13 12.50
CA ALA A 391 -12.66 11.16 12.06
C ALA A 391 -12.09 12.58 12.18
N ARG A 392 -11.24 12.84 13.18
CA ARG A 392 -10.61 14.15 13.41
C ARG A 392 -9.27 14.34 12.69
N LYS A 393 -8.74 13.29 12.03
CA LYS A 393 -7.37 13.30 11.49
C LYS A 393 -7.32 13.21 9.97
N PHE A 394 -8.35 12.63 9.36
CA PHE A 394 -8.34 12.30 7.94
C PHE A 394 -9.62 12.76 7.24
N HIS A 395 -9.50 13.21 6.02
CA HIS A 395 -10.62 13.56 5.15
C HIS A 395 -11.18 12.32 4.43
N MET A 396 -11.71 11.36 5.21
CA MET A 396 -12.10 10.02 4.73
C MET A 396 -13.22 10.01 3.70
N VAL A 397 -14.07 11.04 3.66
CA VAL A 397 -15.20 11.11 2.73
C VAL A 397 -14.90 11.92 1.47
N ASN A 398 -13.67 12.38 1.28
CA ASN A 398 -13.29 13.09 0.05
C ASN A 398 -13.55 12.25 -1.19
N GLN A 399 -13.26 10.94 -1.12
CA GLN A 399 -13.47 10.00 -2.21
C GLN A 399 -14.91 9.44 -2.27
N LEU A 400 -15.78 9.76 -1.32
CA LEU A 400 -17.17 9.29 -1.36
C LEU A 400 -17.94 9.98 -2.48
N LYS A 401 -18.70 9.22 -3.28
CA LYS A 401 -19.65 9.77 -4.26
C LYS A 401 -20.79 10.53 -3.59
N GLU A 402 -21.45 11.43 -4.31
CA GLU A 402 -22.72 12.01 -3.86
C GLU A 402 -23.76 10.90 -3.66
N GLY A 403 -24.46 10.90 -2.52
CA GLY A 403 -25.39 9.85 -2.13
C GLY A 403 -24.74 8.53 -1.69
N GLY A 404 -23.42 8.46 -1.63
CA GLY A 404 -22.68 7.28 -1.19
C GLY A 404 -22.87 6.96 0.28
N ILE A 405 -22.50 5.75 0.69
CA ILE A 405 -22.69 5.25 2.06
C ILE A 405 -21.43 5.49 2.88
N PHE A 406 -21.59 6.14 4.04
CA PHE A 406 -20.54 6.26 5.06
C PHE A 406 -20.94 5.52 6.33
N VAL A 407 -20.03 4.67 6.85
CA VAL A 407 -20.22 3.93 8.09
C VAL A 407 -19.13 4.29 9.08
N LEU A 408 -19.51 4.67 10.29
CA LEU A 408 -18.58 4.98 11.38
C LEU A 408 -18.74 3.97 12.52
N ASN A 409 -17.63 3.38 12.96
CA ASN A 409 -17.60 2.65 14.23
C ASN A 409 -17.32 3.62 15.37
N SER A 410 -18.35 4.02 16.07
CA SER A 410 -18.23 4.90 17.22
C SER A 410 -19.32 4.66 18.27
N PRO A 411 -19.11 5.12 19.52
CA PRO A 411 -20.13 5.01 20.56
C PRO A 411 -21.25 6.06 20.44
N TRP A 412 -21.18 6.95 19.46
CA TRP A 412 -22.04 8.12 19.35
C TRP A 412 -23.27 7.78 18.51
N ASN A 413 -24.38 7.45 19.19
CA ASN A 413 -25.59 6.97 18.52
C ASN A 413 -26.65 8.06 18.34
N THR A 414 -26.46 9.24 18.98
CA THR A 414 -27.38 10.37 18.84
C THR A 414 -26.73 11.50 18.05
N ILE A 415 -27.59 12.37 17.48
CA ILE A 415 -27.10 13.51 16.70
C ILE A 415 -26.30 14.49 17.56
N GLU A 416 -26.73 14.69 18.83
CA GLU A 416 -26.08 15.58 19.80
C GLU A 416 -24.65 15.08 20.14
N GLU A 417 -24.50 13.76 20.30
CA GLU A 417 -23.19 13.14 20.54
C GLU A 417 -22.28 13.27 19.31
N LEU A 418 -22.83 13.08 18.12
CA LEU A 418 -22.09 13.24 16.86
C LEU A 418 -21.69 14.68 16.62
N GLU A 419 -22.58 15.65 16.88
CA GLU A 419 -22.27 17.08 16.77
C GLU A 419 -21.11 17.51 17.66
N LYS A 420 -21.07 16.99 18.88
CA LYS A 420 -20.01 17.27 19.87
C LYS A 420 -18.67 16.64 19.49
N ASN A 421 -18.68 15.48 18.86
CA ASN A 421 -17.48 14.64 18.70
C ASN A 421 -16.90 14.64 17.29
N LEU A 422 -17.72 14.84 16.25
CA LEU A 422 -17.25 14.91 14.87
C LEU A 422 -16.67 16.30 14.54
N PRO A 423 -15.59 16.36 13.75
CA PRO A 423 -15.04 17.62 13.27
C PRO A 423 -15.95 18.25 12.20
N ASN A 424 -15.86 19.57 12.08
CA ASN A 424 -16.70 20.32 11.14
C ASN A 424 -16.47 19.91 9.69
N HIS A 425 -15.22 19.65 9.27
CA HIS A 425 -14.92 19.22 7.91
C HIS A 425 -15.69 17.94 7.55
N LEU A 426 -15.70 16.93 8.43
CA LEU A 426 -16.42 15.67 8.17
C LEU A 426 -17.93 15.88 8.12
N LYS A 427 -18.49 16.66 9.05
CA LYS A 427 -19.93 17.02 9.06
C LYS A 427 -20.33 17.73 7.76
N ARG A 428 -19.55 18.73 7.36
CA ARG A 428 -19.78 19.52 6.14
C ARG A 428 -19.71 18.64 4.89
N ASP A 429 -18.71 17.76 4.80
CA ASP A 429 -18.53 16.88 3.66
C ASP A 429 -19.67 15.84 3.55
N LEU A 430 -20.13 15.27 4.67
CA LEU A 430 -21.28 14.37 4.70
C LEU A 430 -22.56 15.05 4.20
N ALA A 431 -22.81 16.29 4.64
CA ALA A 431 -23.99 17.05 4.23
C ALA A 431 -23.91 17.45 2.73
N ASN A 432 -22.78 17.97 2.27
CA ASN A 432 -22.59 18.42 0.89
C ASN A 432 -22.66 17.24 -0.11
N LYS A 433 -22.19 16.07 0.29
CA LYS A 433 -22.28 14.85 -0.53
C LYS A 433 -23.62 14.13 -0.38
N LYS A 434 -24.55 14.63 0.43
CA LYS A 434 -25.83 13.96 0.73
C LYS A 434 -25.62 12.50 1.13
N ALA A 435 -24.57 12.25 1.93
CA ALA A 435 -24.14 10.90 2.28
C ALA A 435 -25.21 10.16 3.09
N GLN A 436 -25.37 8.87 2.81
CA GLN A 436 -26.14 7.97 3.67
C GLN A 436 -25.25 7.59 4.85
N PHE A 437 -25.46 8.26 5.99
CA PHE A 437 -24.61 8.06 7.17
C PHE A 437 -25.18 7.00 8.10
N TYR A 438 -24.34 6.05 8.49
CA TYR A 438 -24.65 5.01 9.47
C TYR A 438 -23.60 5.00 10.58
N ASN A 439 -24.03 4.76 11.81
CA ASN A 439 -23.16 4.55 12.97
C ASN A 439 -23.42 3.19 13.63
N ILE A 440 -22.38 2.56 14.16
CA ILE A 440 -22.44 1.34 14.94
C ILE A 440 -21.36 1.36 16.02
N ASP A 441 -21.68 1.01 17.28
CA ASP A 441 -20.66 0.67 18.27
C ASP A 441 -20.27 -0.82 18.16
N ALA A 442 -19.55 -1.14 17.09
CA ALA A 442 -19.08 -2.51 16.86
C ALA A 442 -18.15 -3.01 17.97
N THR A 443 -17.46 -2.09 18.65
CA THR A 443 -16.59 -2.42 19.78
C THR A 443 -17.40 -2.89 20.98
N ALA A 444 -18.47 -2.21 21.32
CA ALA A 444 -19.38 -2.63 22.40
C ALA A 444 -20.06 -3.96 22.06
N VAL A 445 -20.51 -4.14 20.81
CA VAL A 445 -21.07 -5.42 20.34
C VAL A 445 -20.06 -6.56 20.48
N ALA A 446 -18.81 -6.37 20.06
CA ALA A 446 -17.76 -7.39 20.18
C ALA A 446 -17.49 -7.76 21.64
N GLN A 447 -17.44 -6.76 22.54
CA GLN A 447 -17.25 -6.97 23.97
C GLN A 447 -18.41 -7.75 24.61
N SER A 448 -19.65 -7.42 24.25
CA SER A 448 -20.86 -8.07 24.81
C SER A 448 -20.95 -9.56 24.50
N VAL A 449 -20.37 -10.00 23.36
CA VAL A 449 -20.35 -11.40 22.92
C VAL A 449 -19.03 -12.12 23.22
N GLY A 450 -18.08 -11.49 23.96
CA GLY A 450 -16.81 -12.12 24.35
C GLY A 450 -15.69 -12.04 23.29
N LEU A 451 -15.88 -11.36 22.18
CA LEU A 451 -14.89 -11.18 21.12
C LEU A 451 -13.84 -10.11 21.44
N LYS A 452 -13.94 -9.46 22.61
CA LYS A 452 -13.04 -8.36 23.05
C LYS A 452 -13.09 -7.19 22.07
N GLN A 453 -12.02 -6.99 21.26
CA GLN A 453 -11.89 -5.89 20.31
C GLN A 453 -12.03 -6.33 18.84
N ARG A 454 -12.41 -7.59 18.59
CA ARG A 454 -12.45 -8.15 17.23
C ARG A 454 -13.77 -7.79 16.55
N ILE A 455 -13.77 -6.71 15.80
CA ILE A 455 -14.96 -6.16 15.13
C ILE A 455 -15.13 -6.63 13.68
N ASN A 456 -14.19 -7.39 13.14
CA ASN A 456 -14.13 -7.73 11.71
C ASN A 456 -15.43 -8.38 11.19
N MET A 457 -15.97 -9.39 11.88
CA MET A 457 -17.20 -10.06 11.42
C MET A 457 -18.41 -9.13 11.49
N ILE A 458 -18.45 -8.25 12.50
CA ILE A 458 -19.51 -7.25 12.67
C ILE A 458 -19.48 -6.27 11.49
N MET A 459 -18.33 -5.65 11.22
CA MET A 459 -18.20 -4.68 10.14
C MET A 459 -18.38 -5.30 8.76
N GLN A 460 -17.99 -6.57 8.57
CA GLN A 460 -18.21 -7.31 7.33
C GLN A 460 -19.71 -7.57 7.09
N ASN A 461 -20.48 -7.90 8.13
CA ASN A 461 -21.93 -8.06 8.02
C ASN A 461 -22.62 -6.72 7.68
N VAL A 462 -22.21 -5.64 8.32
CA VAL A 462 -22.69 -4.28 7.99
C VAL A 462 -22.40 -3.94 6.51
N PHE A 463 -21.18 -4.22 6.05
CA PHE A 463 -20.79 -3.99 4.65
C PHE A 463 -21.72 -4.74 3.68
N PHE A 464 -21.89 -6.04 3.83
CA PHE A 464 -22.74 -6.82 2.92
C PHE A 464 -24.23 -6.48 3.00
N THR A 465 -24.66 -5.92 4.12
CA THR A 465 -26.04 -5.45 4.29
C THR A 465 -26.30 -4.14 3.57
N LEU A 466 -25.41 -3.18 3.74
CA LEU A 466 -25.54 -1.84 3.16
C LEU A 466 -25.08 -1.75 1.71
N CYS A 467 -24.15 -2.63 1.30
CA CYS A 467 -23.65 -2.72 -0.07
C CYS A 467 -23.93 -4.15 -0.60
N PRO A 468 -25.14 -4.41 -1.15
CA PRO A 468 -25.60 -5.77 -1.50
C PRO A 468 -24.94 -6.28 -2.80
N ILE A 469 -23.64 -6.50 -2.76
CA ILE A 469 -22.84 -7.02 -3.89
C ILE A 469 -23.21 -8.50 -4.19
N ILE A 470 -23.49 -9.29 -3.15
CA ILE A 470 -23.92 -10.69 -3.30
C ILE A 470 -25.43 -10.72 -3.56
N PRO A 471 -25.89 -11.15 -4.75
CA PRO A 471 -27.31 -11.13 -5.10
C PRO A 471 -28.17 -12.04 -4.23
N GLY A 472 -29.49 -11.74 -4.15
CA GLY A 472 -30.50 -12.61 -3.55
C GLY A 472 -30.48 -12.68 -2.02
N GLY A 473 -29.88 -11.71 -1.34
CA GLY A 473 -29.84 -11.68 0.13
C GLY A 473 -29.10 -12.87 0.78
N ARG A 474 -28.23 -13.53 0.03
CA ARG A 474 -27.49 -14.73 0.49
C ARG A 474 -26.31 -14.43 1.42
N ALA A 475 -25.86 -13.18 1.46
CA ALA A 475 -24.67 -12.78 2.20
C ALA A 475 -24.67 -13.18 3.68
N PRO A 476 -25.75 -13.01 4.47
CA PRO A 476 -25.77 -13.42 5.88
C PRO A 476 -25.52 -14.92 6.06
N LYS A 477 -26.18 -15.78 5.27
CA LYS A 477 -25.99 -17.23 5.33
C LYS A 477 -24.58 -17.66 4.93
N LEU A 478 -23.99 -16.99 3.95
CA LEU A 478 -22.62 -17.25 3.52
C LEU A 478 -21.60 -16.82 4.59
N LEU A 479 -21.86 -15.71 5.30
CA LEU A 479 -21.04 -15.30 6.44
C LEU A 479 -21.14 -16.29 7.61
N GLU A 480 -22.32 -16.80 7.93
CA GLU A 480 -22.50 -17.83 8.97
C GLU A 480 -21.72 -19.12 8.63
N ALA A 481 -21.77 -19.53 7.36
CA ALA A 481 -21.00 -20.69 6.88
C ALA A 481 -19.49 -20.45 6.93
N ASP A 482 -19.03 -19.24 6.57
CA ASP A 482 -17.62 -18.85 6.61
C ASP A 482 -17.10 -18.80 8.06
N VAL A 483 -17.89 -18.29 9.01
CA VAL A 483 -17.59 -18.33 10.45
C VAL A 483 -17.35 -19.76 10.91
N SER A 484 -18.25 -20.67 10.56
CA SER A 484 -18.16 -22.07 10.94
C SER A 484 -16.93 -22.76 10.35
N ALA A 485 -16.62 -22.50 9.08
CA ALA A 485 -15.45 -23.05 8.41
C ALA A 485 -14.13 -22.50 8.98
N ARG A 486 -14.08 -21.22 9.28
CA ARG A 486 -12.86 -20.51 9.69
C ARG A 486 -12.51 -20.70 11.17
N PHE A 487 -13.51 -20.69 12.02
CA PHE A 487 -13.32 -20.75 13.47
C PHE A 487 -13.61 -22.11 14.08
N GLY A 488 -14.10 -23.09 13.30
CA GLY A 488 -14.44 -24.43 13.80
C GLY A 488 -13.28 -25.14 14.50
N SER A 489 -12.04 -24.97 14.00
CA SER A 489 -10.82 -25.51 14.62
C SER A 489 -10.44 -24.83 15.96
N LYS A 490 -11.00 -23.65 16.25
CA LYS A 490 -10.76 -22.90 17.50
C LYS A 490 -11.74 -23.23 18.62
N GLY A 491 -12.71 -24.11 18.36
CA GLY A 491 -13.71 -24.53 19.31
C GLY A 491 -15.11 -23.94 19.09
N LYS A 492 -16.13 -24.64 19.57
CA LYS A 492 -17.54 -24.27 19.42
C LYS A 492 -17.87 -22.90 20.01
N GLU A 493 -17.30 -22.57 21.15
CA GLU A 493 -17.51 -21.29 21.84
C GLU A 493 -17.10 -20.10 20.96
N VAL A 494 -15.96 -20.18 20.28
CA VAL A 494 -15.48 -19.12 19.38
C VAL A 494 -16.41 -18.97 18.16
N VAL A 495 -16.95 -20.07 17.66
CA VAL A 495 -17.94 -20.03 16.56
C VAL A 495 -19.22 -19.34 17.04
N GLU A 496 -19.75 -19.71 18.20
CA GLU A 496 -20.98 -19.11 18.78
C GLU A 496 -20.81 -17.62 19.05
N MET A 497 -19.68 -17.20 19.61
CA MET A 497 -19.37 -15.75 19.79
C MET A 497 -19.46 -14.99 18.47
N ASN A 498 -18.87 -15.51 17.39
CA ASN A 498 -18.90 -14.84 16.09
C ASN A 498 -20.30 -14.86 15.46
N LEU A 499 -21.05 -15.94 15.57
CA LEU A 499 -22.44 -16.01 15.09
C LEU A 499 -23.35 -15.04 15.85
N ASN A 500 -23.16 -14.90 17.17
CA ASN A 500 -23.89 -13.93 17.98
C ASN A 500 -23.52 -12.49 17.60
N ALA A 501 -22.23 -12.23 17.29
CA ALA A 501 -21.80 -10.94 16.79
C ALA A 501 -22.49 -10.56 15.47
N LEU A 502 -22.62 -11.51 14.52
CA LEU A 502 -23.37 -11.29 13.28
C LEU A 502 -24.83 -10.91 13.55
N LYS A 503 -25.51 -11.63 14.44
CA LYS A 503 -26.91 -11.35 14.79
C LYS A 503 -27.09 -9.97 15.44
N GLN A 504 -26.19 -9.59 16.35
CA GLN A 504 -26.28 -8.32 17.07
C GLN A 504 -25.84 -7.12 16.24
N SER A 505 -25.02 -7.31 15.20
CA SER A 505 -24.47 -6.20 14.41
C SER A 505 -25.55 -5.32 13.78
N LEU A 506 -26.59 -5.92 13.20
CA LEU A 506 -27.64 -5.16 12.51
C LEU A 506 -28.64 -4.51 13.48
N ALA A 507 -28.84 -5.09 14.66
CA ALA A 507 -29.68 -4.49 15.71
C ALA A 507 -29.05 -3.21 16.31
N ASN A 508 -27.73 -3.09 16.21
CA ASN A 508 -26.97 -1.93 16.71
C ASN A 508 -26.50 -0.99 15.58
N LEU A 509 -26.99 -1.17 14.36
CA LEU A 509 -26.69 -0.31 13.23
C LEU A 509 -27.73 0.81 13.15
N HIS A 510 -27.31 2.05 13.32
CA HIS A 510 -28.17 3.23 13.33
C HIS A 510 -27.97 4.05 12.06
N LYS A 511 -29.04 4.32 11.32
CA LYS A 511 -29.03 5.32 10.26
C LYS A 511 -29.13 6.72 10.90
N ILE A 512 -28.26 7.63 10.50
CA ILE A 512 -28.19 8.99 11.00
C ILE A 512 -28.71 9.94 9.95
N ASP A 513 -29.72 10.70 10.29
CA ASP A 513 -30.22 11.77 9.42
C ASP A 513 -29.27 12.97 9.52
N VAL A 514 -28.49 13.19 8.46
CA VAL A 514 -27.49 14.26 8.40
C VAL A 514 -28.17 15.62 8.37
N PRO A 515 -27.95 16.50 9.38
CA PRO A 515 -28.58 17.82 9.41
C PRO A 515 -28.13 18.69 8.23
N ALA A 516 -29.06 19.37 7.56
CA ALA A 516 -28.75 20.32 6.49
C ALA A 516 -27.84 21.48 6.98
N SER A 517 -27.95 21.85 8.24
CA SER A 517 -27.11 22.87 8.87
C SER A 517 -25.62 22.53 8.86
N TRP A 518 -25.25 21.26 8.75
CA TRP A 518 -23.85 20.86 8.68
C TRP A 518 -23.15 21.34 7.41
N ALA A 519 -23.88 21.55 6.30
CA ALA A 519 -23.33 21.99 5.02
C ALA A 519 -22.60 23.34 5.08
N THR A 520 -22.99 24.21 6.03
CA THR A 520 -22.45 25.58 6.15
C THR A 520 -21.50 25.75 7.33
N LEU A 521 -21.10 24.68 7.98
CA LEU A 521 -20.15 24.76 9.10
C LEU A 521 -18.79 25.31 8.64
N GLY A 522 -18.22 26.20 9.44
CA GLY A 522 -16.88 26.73 9.23
C GLY A 522 -15.78 25.68 9.41
N ASP A 523 -14.55 26.07 9.16
CA ASP A 523 -13.40 25.19 9.34
C ASP A 523 -13.21 24.81 10.81
N ASP A 524 -12.58 23.67 11.01
CA ASP A 524 -12.17 23.23 12.33
C ASP A 524 -11.11 24.17 12.91
N ALA A 525 -11.09 24.30 14.23
CA ALA A 525 -10.04 25.06 14.90
C ALA A 525 -8.67 24.44 14.56
N PRO A 526 -7.67 25.25 14.18
CA PRO A 526 -6.36 24.75 13.85
C PRO A 526 -5.75 24.00 15.05
N ARG A 527 -4.98 22.96 14.77
CA ARG A 527 -4.29 22.20 15.81
C ARG A 527 -3.34 23.12 16.60
N VAL A 528 -3.53 23.18 17.90
CA VAL A 528 -2.60 23.87 18.80
C VAL A 528 -1.40 22.96 19.06
N TRP A 529 -0.24 23.42 18.70
CA TRP A 529 1.02 22.71 18.93
C TRP A 529 1.64 23.15 20.26
N PRO A 530 2.21 22.23 21.06
CA PRO A 530 2.98 22.59 22.25
C PRO A 530 4.16 23.51 21.90
N GLU A 531 4.54 24.33 22.86
CA GLU A 531 5.73 25.17 22.71
C GLU A 531 6.98 24.32 22.40
N GLY A 532 7.85 24.84 21.55
CA GLY A 532 9.06 24.11 21.10
C GLY A 532 8.81 23.00 20.09
N THR A 533 7.58 22.88 19.54
CA THR A 533 7.33 21.91 18.45
C THR A 533 8.13 22.33 17.20
N PRO A 534 8.93 21.40 16.62
CA PRO A 534 9.66 21.67 15.39
C PRO A 534 8.74 22.09 14.24
N GLU A 535 9.19 23.04 13.42
CA GLU A 535 8.44 23.52 12.24
C GLU A 535 8.17 22.37 11.26
N PHE A 536 9.09 21.42 11.14
CA PHE A 536 8.89 20.18 10.41
C PHE A 536 7.56 19.47 10.74
N LEU A 537 7.20 19.37 12.02
CA LEU A 537 5.95 18.72 12.42
C LEU A 537 4.73 19.59 12.09
N LYS A 538 4.83 20.90 12.19
CA LYS A 538 3.72 21.79 11.87
C LYS A 538 3.36 21.78 10.39
N THR A 539 4.36 21.61 9.53
CA THR A 539 4.21 21.64 8.07
C THR A 539 4.02 20.27 7.43
N LEU A 540 4.74 19.24 7.91
CA LEU A 540 4.71 17.90 7.32
C LEU A 540 3.80 16.90 8.06
N TYR A 541 3.36 17.23 9.28
CA TYR A 541 2.50 16.31 10.05
C TYR A 541 1.19 15.93 9.34
N PRO A 542 0.48 16.85 8.67
CA PRO A 542 -0.69 16.46 7.87
C PRO A 542 -0.34 15.44 6.78
N ALA A 543 0.85 15.58 6.20
CA ALA A 543 1.35 14.68 5.16
C ALA A 543 1.73 13.30 5.66
N LEU A 544 2.17 13.18 6.90
CA LEU A 544 2.48 11.87 7.49
C LEU A 544 1.25 10.96 7.60
N TYR A 545 0.05 11.52 7.41
CA TYR A 545 -1.23 10.83 7.56
C TYR A 545 -2.10 10.86 6.30
N SER A 546 -1.52 10.77 5.11
CA SER A 546 -2.22 10.61 3.81
C SER A 546 -2.52 11.88 2.99
N GLU A 547 -2.08 13.05 3.41
CA GLU A 547 -2.31 14.31 2.65
C GLU A 547 -1.03 14.87 2.00
N GLY A 548 0.05 14.07 1.95
CA GLY A 548 1.35 14.44 1.41
C GLY A 548 1.35 14.80 -0.07
N ASP A 549 0.33 14.39 -0.81
CA ASP A 549 0.24 14.64 -2.24
C ASP A 549 0.14 16.13 -2.60
N THR A 550 -0.35 16.95 -1.70
CA THR A 550 -0.52 18.40 -1.88
C THR A 550 0.71 19.21 -1.50
N LEU A 551 1.66 18.60 -0.77
CA LEU A 551 2.84 19.31 -0.29
C LEU A 551 3.77 19.70 -1.43
N PRO A 552 4.23 20.95 -1.48
CA PRO A 552 5.22 21.39 -2.46
C PRO A 552 6.62 20.84 -2.11
N VAL A 553 7.43 20.66 -3.14
CA VAL A 553 8.81 20.13 -3.03
C VAL A 553 9.68 20.95 -2.10
N SER A 554 9.51 22.28 -2.07
CA SER A 554 10.25 23.20 -1.19
C SER A 554 10.10 22.92 0.31
N LYS A 555 9.10 22.13 0.72
CA LYS A 555 8.92 21.74 2.14
C LYS A 555 9.87 20.61 2.58
N PHE A 556 10.55 19.97 1.65
CA PHE A 556 11.45 18.85 1.94
C PHE A 556 12.91 19.31 1.99
N VAL A 557 13.66 18.80 2.97
CA VAL A 557 15.06 19.17 3.19
C VAL A 557 15.98 18.28 2.37
N VAL A 558 16.96 18.89 1.67
CA VAL A 558 18.02 18.17 0.96
C VAL A 558 18.83 17.33 1.96
N GLY A 559 19.15 16.08 1.59
CA GLY A 559 19.81 15.12 2.47
C GLY A 559 18.84 14.27 3.31
N GLY A 560 17.51 14.48 3.19
CA GLY A 560 16.49 13.68 3.88
C GLY A 560 16.52 13.81 5.40
N VAL A 561 17.12 14.86 5.93
CA VAL A 561 17.28 15.07 7.38
C VAL A 561 15.94 15.38 8.02
N GLN A 562 15.63 14.68 9.11
CA GLN A 562 14.43 14.88 9.92
C GLN A 562 14.83 15.11 11.38
N PRO A 563 14.08 15.95 12.14
CA PRO A 563 14.37 16.16 13.56
C PRO A 563 14.11 14.91 14.37
N ALA A 564 14.94 14.64 15.36
CA ALA A 564 14.71 13.57 16.33
C ALA A 564 13.64 13.95 17.37
N GLY A 565 13.06 12.93 18.03
CA GLY A 565 12.12 13.14 19.14
C GLY A 565 10.72 13.59 18.72
N THR A 566 10.34 13.41 17.45
CA THR A 566 9.03 13.83 16.93
C THR A 566 7.86 13.05 17.52
N SER A 567 8.06 11.80 17.95
CA SER A 567 7.03 10.92 18.52
C SER A 567 6.34 11.50 19.75
N LYS A 568 7.02 12.34 20.53
CA LYS A 568 6.40 13.00 21.70
C LYS A 568 5.23 13.93 21.36
N TYR A 569 5.18 14.42 20.11
CA TYR A 569 4.13 15.31 19.61
C TYR A 569 3.02 14.58 18.85
N GLU A 570 3.22 13.33 18.48
CA GLU A 570 2.32 12.58 17.62
C GLU A 570 0.97 12.28 18.29
N LYS A 571 1.00 11.68 19.48
CA LYS A 571 -0.16 11.43 20.36
C LYS A 571 -1.41 10.94 19.62
N ARG A 572 -1.31 9.76 19.00
CA ARG A 572 -2.33 9.23 18.09
C ARG A 572 -3.68 8.91 18.75
N GLY A 573 -3.69 8.44 20.01
CA GLY A 573 -4.89 8.13 20.78
C GLY A 573 -5.76 7.03 20.16
N ILE A 574 -5.13 6.03 19.51
CA ILE A 574 -5.83 4.96 18.77
C ILE A 574 -6.28 3.80 19.65
N ALA A 575 -5.83 3.75 20.91
CA ALA A 575 -6.13 2.65 21.83
C ALA A 575 -7.62 2.63 22.20
N THR A 576 -8.24 1.44 22.13
CA THR A 576 -9.59 1.20 22.67
C THR A 576 -9.54 0.75 24.11
N VAL A 577 -8.49 0.03 24.50
CA VAL A 577 -8.17 -0.35 25.88
C VAL A 577 -6.70 -0.06 26.15
N ILE A 578 -6.37 0.30 27.41
CA ILE A 578 -5.01 0.54 27.85
C ILE A 578 -4.73 -0.22 29.15
N PRO A 579 -3.46 -0.62 29.41
CA PRO A 579 -3.13 -1.26 30.66
C PRO A 579 -3.13 -0.26 31.81
N VAL A 580 -3.89 -0.54 32.85
CA VAL A 580 -3.88 0.18 34.13
C VAL A 580 -3.04 -0.61 35.12
N TRP A 581 -2.12 0.07 35.77
CA TRP A 581 -1.18 -0.52 36.71
C TRP A 581 -1.76 -0.69 38.12
N ASP A 582 -1.63 -1.89 38.66
CA ASP A 582 -1.95 -2.26 40.04
C ASP A 582 -0.63 -2.31 40.84
N ALA A 583 -0.47 -1.32 41.71
CA ALA A 583 0.75 -1.15 42.51
C ALA A 583 1.00 -2.30 43.52
N GLU A 584 -0.07 -2.89 44.03
CA GLU A 584 -0.01 -3.93 45.08
C GLU A 584 0.47 -5.28 44.51
N LYS A 585 0.11 -5.56 43.25
CA LYS A 585 0.52 -6.80 42.58
C LYS A 585 1.88 -6.69 41.89
N CYS A 586 2.41 -5.49 41.74
CA CYS A 586 3.62 -5.26 40.95
C CYS A 586 4.90 -5.67 41.70
N THR A 587 5.68 -6.57 41.09
CA THR A 587 7.00 -6.98 41.61
C THR A 587 8.15 -6.11 41.12
N GLN A 588 7.87 -5.03 40.40
CA GLN A 588 8.83 -4.09 39.82
C GLN A 588 9.87 -4.73 38.89
N CYS A 589 9.48 -5.83 38.19
CA CYS A 589 10.37 -6.59 37.30
C CYS A 589 10.63 -5.90 35.96
N ASN A 590 9.86 -4.86 35.59
CA ASN A 590 9.94 -4.05 34.36
C ASN A 590 9.77 -4.84 33.05
N GLN A 591 9.32 -6.09 33.07
CA GLN A 591 9.06 -6.86 31.83
C GLN A 591 8.09 -6.15 30.91
N CYS A 592 7.04 -5.51 31.45
CA CYS A 592 6.06 -4.77 30.67
C CYS A 592 6.68 -3.62 29.88
N ALA A 593 7.66 -2.92 30.44
CA ALA A 593 8.37 -1.85 29.77
C ALA A 593 9.34 -2.39 28.70
N THR A 594 10.04 -3.52 28.99
CA THR A 594 10.95 -4.17 28.05
C THR A 594 10.22 -4.72 26.81
N LEU A 595 9.03 -5.29 27.02
CA LEU A 595 8.24 -5.93 25.95
C LEU A 595 7.38 -4.95 25.14
N CYS A 596 7.25 -3.70 25.61
CA CYS A 596 6.43 -2.71 24.92
C CYS A 596 7.06 -2.27 23.60
N THR A 597 6.53 -2.74 22.47
CA THR A 597 7.03 -2.41 21.13
C THR A 597 6.93 -0.93 20.78
N HIS A 598 6.06 -0.18 21.47
CA HIS A 598 5.86 1.27 21.27
C HIS A 598 6.53 2.13 22.36
N VAL A 599 7.23 1.51 23.31
CA VAL A 599 7.91 2.20 24.41
C VAL A 599 6.99 3.14 25.20
N CYS A 600 5.69 2.88 25.18
CA CYS A 600 4.69 3.69 25.87
C CYS A 600 4.51 3.32 27.34
N ILE A 601 5.18 2.29 27.84
CA ILE A 601 5.21 1.89 29.25
C ILE A 601 6.59 2.15 29.78
N ARG A 602 6.69 2.95 30.88
CA ARG A 602 7.97 3.30 31.48
C ARG A 602 7.94 3.18 32.99
N PRO A 603 9.02 2.72 33.62
CA PRO A 603 9.23 2.82 35.06
C PRO A 603 9.72 4.21 35.44
N PHE A 604 9.24 4.71 36.57
CA PHE A 604 9.65 5.99 37.15
C PHE A 604 10.03 5.82 38.60
N LEU A 605 11.07 6.56 39.03
CA LEU A 605 11.49 6.70 40.42
C LEU A 605 11.19 8.13 40.90
N LEU A 606 10.57 8.25 42.07
CA LEU A 606 10.19 9.53 42.66
C LEU A 606 10.88 9.68 44.02
N ASP A 607 11.34 10.89 44.31
CA ASP A 607 11.72 11.27 45.69
C ASP A 607 10.48 11.75 46.48
N ALA A 608 10.67 12.03 47.73
CA ALA A 608 9.58 12.42 48.66
C ALA A 608 8.87 13.72 48.26
N GLU A 609 9.60 14.67 47.68
CA GLU A 609 9.00 15.94 47.21
C GLU A 609 8.18 15.74 45.91
N GLU A 610 8.65 14.89 45.03
CA GLU A 610 7.88 14.55 43.82
C GLU A 610 6.63 13.75 44.17
N VAL A 611 6.66 12.87 45.16
CA VAL A 611 5.50 12.13 45.66
C VAL A 611 4.43 13.11 46.21
N LYS A 612 4.85 14.12 46.95
CA LYS A 612 3.93 15.13 47.51
C LYS A 612 3.25 15.97 46.40
N LYS A 613 3.96 16.24 45.31
CA LYS A 613 3.45 17.02 44.17
C LYS A 613 2.60 16.21 43.19
N ALA A 614 2.61 14.89 43.35
CA ALA A 614 1.93 14.00 42.42
C ALA A 614 0.40 14.18 42.43
N PRO A 615 -0.26 14.09 41.28
CA PRO A 615 -1.72 14.02 41.25
C PRO A 615 -2.26 12.90 42.13
N ALA A 616 -3.41 13.04 42.74
CA ALA A 616 -4.01 12.02 43.62
C ALA A 616 -4.19 10.65 42.92
N THR A 617 -4.31 10.64 41.62
CA THR A 617 -4.42 9.44 40.79
C THR A 617 -3.05 8.80 40.45
N PHE A 618 -1.95 9.49 40.76
CA PHE A 618 -0.58 9.02 40.46
C PHE A 618 -0.03 8.22 41.63
N LYS A 619 -0.54 7.02 41.84
CA LYS A 619 -0.07 6.12 42.90
C LYS A 619 1.39 5.71 42.67
N SER A 620 2.17 5.61 43.72
CA SER A 620 3.52 5.05 43.72
C SER A 620 3.73 4.22 44.97
N VAL A 621 4.69 3.30 44.95
CA VAL A 621 5.04 2.41 46.07
C VAL A 621 6.55 2.48 46.36
N PRO A 622 7.03 2.10 47.52
CA PRO A 622 8.46 2.06 47.78
C PRO A 622 9.22 1.24 46.73
N ALA A 623 10.33 1.76 46.25
CA ALA A 623 11.15 1.09 45.25
C ALA A 623 11.91 -0.09 45.89
N VAL A 624 12.02 -1.20 45.17
CA VAL A 624 12.69 -2.43 45.65
C VAL A 624 14.15 -2.44 45.18
N GLY A 625 15.06 -2.48 46.12
CA GLY A 625 16.53 -2.54 45.93
C GLY A 625 17.23 -1.64 46.92
N ASP A 626 18.38 -2.09 47.45
CA ASP A 626 19.11 -1.33 48.48
C ASP A 626 19.61 0.02 48.03
N GLU A 627 19.99 0.13 46.77
CA GLU A 627 20.40 1.37 46.11
C GLU A 627 19.24 2.36 45.82
N LEU A 628 17.99 1.88 45.96
CA LEU A 628 16.78 2.67 45.74
C LEU A 628 16.05 3.09 47.01
N LYS A 629 16.66 2.83 48.18
CA LYS A 629 16.09 3.22 49.50
C LYS A 629 15.72 4.71 49.51
N GLY A 630 14.50 5.02 49.96
CA GLY A 630 13.98 6.38 50.06
C GLY A 630 13.35 6.88 48.77
N LEU A 631 13.32 6.10 47.70
CA LEU A 631 12.61 6.39 46.48
C LEU A 631 11.32 5.58 46.37
N ASN A 632 10.34 6.15 45.64
CA ASN A 632 9.14 5.44 45.27
C ASN A 632 9.21 5.03 43.77
N PHE A 633 8.49 3.96 43.44
CA PHE A 633 8.45 3.37 42.10
C PHE A 633 7.03 3.44 41.52
N ARG A 634 6.95 3.67 40.21
CA ARG A 634 5.70 3.59 39.45
C ARG A 634 5.96 3.07 38.04
N ILE A 635 5.06 2.24 37.53
CA ILE A 635 4.87 2.00 36.10
C ILE A 635 3.82 2.97 35.56
N GLN A 636 4.17 3.77 34.58
CA GLN A 636 3.24 4.67 33.91
C GLN A 636 3.11 4.36 32.43
N VAL A 637 1.89 4.40 31.94
CA VAL A 637 1.55 4.18 30.53
C VAL A 637 1.23 5.53 29.86
N SER A 638 1.82 5.76 28.69
CA SER A 638 1.38 6.83 27.79
C SER A 638 0.10 6.38 27.09
N ALA A 639 -1.05 6.84 27.59
CA ALA A 639 -2.35 6.44 27.07
C ALA A 639 -2.53 6.76 25.58
N MET A 640 -2.03 7.92 25.16
CA MET A 640 -2.14 8.42 23.79
C MET A 640 -1.19 7.72 22.79
N ASP A 641 -0.18 6.98 23.26
CA ASP A 641 0.79 6.27 22.43
C ASP A 641 0.56 4.75 22.44
N CYS A 642 -0.31 4.26 23.34
CA CYS A 642 -0.67 2.83 23.41
C CYS A 642 -1.45 2.40 22.15
N SER A 643 -1.21 1.18 21.68
CA SER A 643 -1.90 0.58 20.52
C SER A 643 -2.85 -0.57 20.89
N SER A 644 -3.14 -0.79 22.18
CA SER A 644 -4.01 -1.90 22.66
C SER A 644 -3.53 -3.30 22.31
N CYS A 645 -2.24 -3.54 22.11
CA CYS A 645 -1.71 -4.83 21.67
C CYS A 645 -1.71 -5.93 22.76
N GLU A 646 -2.02 -5.59 24.02
CA GLU A 646 -2.14 -6.48 25.22
C GLU A 646 -0.84 -7.21 25.62
N VAL A 647 0.27 -7.08 24.90
CA VAL A 647 1.52 -7.82 25.15
C VAL A 647 2.02 -7.66 26.59
N CYS A 648 1.93 -6.45 27.15
CA CYS A 648 2.37 -6.16 28.52
C CYS A 648 1.50 -6.84 29.58
N ALA A 649 0.18 -6.92 29.38
CA ALA A 649 -0.74 -7.53 30.33
C ALA A 649 -0.64 -9.06 30.31
N VAL A 650 -0.58 -9.67 29.11
CA VAL A 650 -0.46 -11.13 28.94
C VAL A 650 0.86 -11.67 29.53
N ASN A 651 1.94 -10.89 29.43
CA ASN A 651 3.26 -11.32 29.93
C ASN A 651 3.58 -10.82 31.36
N CYS A 652 2.63 -10.18 32.04
CA CYS A 652 2.85 -9.75 33.41
C CYS A 652 2.77 -10.94 34.35
N PRO A 653 3.88 -11.32 35.08
CA PRO A 653 3.92 -12.54 35.88
C PRO A 653 2.96 -12.53 37.06
N THR A 654 2.54 -11.35 37.51
CA THR A 654 1.66 -11.16 38.68
C THR A 654 0.31 -10.55 38.29
N ASN A 655 0.02 -10.44 37.03
CA ASN A 655 -1.21 -9.77 36.52
C ASN A 655 -1.41 -8.36 37.11
N ALA A 656 -0.31 -7.61 37.26
CA ALA A 656 -0.33 -6.24 37.78
C ALA A 656 -0.78 -5.21 36.72
N LEU A 657 -1.14 -5.64 35.51
CA LEU A 657 -1.64 -4.79 34.44
C LEU A 657 -3.00 -5.31 33.97
N THR A 658 -4.03 -4.50 34.12
CA THR A 658 -5.39 -4.80 33.67
C THR A 658 -5.74 -3.94 32.48
N MET A 659 -6.13 -4.58 31.36
CA MET A 659 -6.60 -3.84 30.19
C MET A 659 -7.98 -3.23 30.48
N THR A 660 -8.06 -1.91 30.50
CA THR A 660 -9.26 -1.14 30.86
C THR A 660 -9.68 -0.27 29.69
N ASN A 661 -10.98 -0.03 29.52
CA ASN A 661 -11.50 0.78 28.45
C ASN A 661 -10.88 2.20 28.47
N PHE A 662 -10.36 2.63 27.33
CA PHE A 662 -9.71 3.94 27.19
C PHE A 662 -10.64 5.11 27.57
N ARG A 663 -11.93 4.98 27.26
CA ARG A 663 -12.94 6.02 27.58
C ARG A 663 -13.07 6.29 29.09
N GLU A 664 -12.82 5.28 29.92
CA GLU A 664 -12.94 5.37 31.38
C GLU A 664 -11.69 5.94 32.05
N VAL A 665 -10.52 5.62 31.47
CA VAL A 665 -9.24 5.87 32.16
C VAL A 665 -8.26 6.72 31.35
N GLY A 666 -8.50 6.93 30.06
CA GLY A 666 -7.54 7.55 29.14
C GLY A 666 -7.15 8.98 29.53
N GLU A 667 -8.13 9.82 29.93
CA GLU A 667 -7.85 11.19 30.37
C GLU A 667 -7.01 11.22 31.64
N ARG A 668 -7.37 10.38 32.61
CA ARG A 668 -6.63 10.23 33.88
C ARG A 668 -5.19 9.80 33.63
N GLU A 669 -4.98 8.75 32.83
CA GLU A 669 -3.65 8.22 32.55
C GLU A 669 -2.82 9.17 31.65
N SER A 670 -3.46 9.98 30.80
CA SER A 670 -2.75 11.03 30.08
C SER A 670 -2.23 12.13 31.01
N LYS A 671 -3.04 12.60 31.97
CA LYS A 671 -2.58 13.55 33.02
C LYS A 671 -1.47 12.97 33.88
N ASN A 672 -1.59 11.69 34.23
CA ASN A 672 -0.54 10.98 34.97
C ASN A 672 0.76 10.89 34.15
N TRP A 673 0.67 10.65 32.86
CA TRP A 673 1.82 10.63 31.97
C TRP A 673 2.50 12.01 31.86
N GLU A 674 1.71 13.07 31.71
CA GLU A 674 2.22 14.45 31.68
C GLU A 674 3.02 14.75 32.93
N TYR A 675 2.49 14.39 34.11
CA TYR A 675 3.23 14.51 35.37
C TYR A 675 4.48 13.65 35.38
N ALA A 676 4.42 12.40 34.98
CA ALA A 676 5.58 11.50 34.92
C ALA A 676 6.73 12.07 34.08
N MET A 677 6.42 12.81 33.02
CA MET A 677 7.43 13.44 32.14
C MET A 677 8.10 14.66 32.76
N THR A 678 7.59 15.19 33.87
CA THR A 678 8.23 16.27 34.64
C THR A 678 9.22 15.77 35.70
N LEU A 679 9.21 14.46 36.00
CA LEU A 679 10.06 13.86 37.01
C LEU A 679 11.55 13.94 36.65
N THR A 680 12.39 14.22 37.62
CA THR A 680 13.83 14.29 37.42
C THR A 680 14.42 12.89 37.22
N ASN A 681 15.39 12.77 36.32
CA ASN A 681 16.13 11.53 36.16
C ASN A 681 17.02 11.27 37.39
N LYS A 682 16.78 10.18 38.08
CA LYS A 682 17.54 9.83 39.32
C LYS A 682 18.89 9.16 39.01
N GLY A 683 19.26 8.97 37.75
CA GLY A 683 20.52 8.31 37.38
C GLY A 683 20.64 6.87 37.89
N LYS A 684 19.57 6.32 38.46
CA LYS A 684 19.51 4.96 39.02
C LYS A 684 18.59 4.11 38.21
N ILE A 685 18.84 2.81 38.24
CA ILE A 685 18.10 1.83 37.48
C ILE A 685 17.26 1.03 38.42
N GLY A 686 15.99 0.89 38.09
CA GLY A 686 15.16 -0.09 38.73
C GLY A 686 15.67 -1.52 38.50
N ARG A 687 15.10 -2.48 39.21
CA ARG A 687 15.52 -3.88 39.32
C ARG A 687 15.71 -4.61 37.98
N ALA A 688 15.01 -4.24 36.96
CA ALA A 688 15.31 -4.63 35.60
C ALA A 688 15.60 -3.34 34.81
N SER A 689 16.80 -3.21 34.36
CA SER A 689 17.27 -2.02 33.67
C SER A 689 16.64 -1.83 32.30
N CYS A 690 15.39 -1.61 32.26
CA CYS A 690 14.78 -1.12 31.04
C CYS A 690 14.75 0.41 31.05
N ARG A 691 15.81 0.94 30.73
CA ARG A 691 16.20 2.16 31.07
C ARG A 691 16.37 3.08 30.03
N GLU A 692 16.10 4.14 30.34
CA GLU A 692 16.84 5.30 29.96
C GLU A 692 17.68 5.23 28.69
N ARG A 693 17.52 4.22 27.88
CA ARG A 693 18.11 4.08 26.58
C ARG A 693 17.14 4.50 25.46
N VAL A 694 16.23 5.37 25.77
CA VAL A 694 15.34 5.92 24.73
C VAL A 694 15.44 7.43 24.76
#